data_213136fc602a4b41bae7c634c35bf283
#
_entry.id   213136fc602a4b41bae7c634c35bf283
#
_cell.length_a   1.000
_cell.length_b   1.000
_cell.length_c   1.000
_cell.angle_alpha   90.00
_cell.angle_beta   90.00
_cell.angle_gamma   90.00
#
_symmetry.space_group_name_H-M   'P 1'
#
loop_
_entity.id
_entity.type
_entity.pdbx_description
1 polymer ?
#
loop_
_entity_poly.entity_id
_entity_poly.type
_entity_poly.pdbx_seq_one_letter_code
_entity_poly.pdbx_strand_id
1 'polypeptide(L)'
;MRRVGAGGRSANGSGSDDAKKEKLPYLRKDASDRKGQPKSATTIMLQTNKQGRERMSTFEQAKEVLKRCFGHDGFRPEQERAIRSIMGKRDVLAVMSTGAGKSLIYQVHAVALGGTTIVVSPLVSLMSDQVRKLVELGLHPAFLNNTLSLRAQEKVRNRIKSGEFQILYVAPERLSNPAFLSAIGCLTIPLVAVDEAHCISEWGHDFRSDYREISAFIERFDQRPTVVALTATATPRVRRDIIKSLGLQSPLEIVSSFDRANLSLSVVHMPHDERESWCVRTARSRGSECGIFYCVTISETERIHDALRRAGVPAALYHGKLGNDEKRAAQEAFMSGRAPVMVATSGFGMGIDKPNVRYVVCCGMPLSVESYYQQIGRAGRDGKPADTIMLWDEQDLQTALFMAEAGGEGQNDPQRSRQKGLAFDMRDFCRDENTCRRDLILRYFGEKPPDDGGCGRCDNCAAPVDGIVRAEDTRPLTDDERAFFVSLKNACAAVAGGNGAGGAPTERALRGICRKKPGNLEQLLEVDGMTAKTAQAYGAQILAVVETGEVPASVKPLEMPDVPKALSDALIATIRALGSEARRAVVLKVACGKSEPGAKADGYESLPCWGSAGPDRSKAKHALDALIACGIVGQKPGEKCLRVMGVG
;
A
#
# COMPACT_ATOMS: atom_id res chain seq x y z
N MET A 1 -3.31 -74.49 -18.20
CA MET A 1 -2.32 -75.18 -19.03
C MET A 1 -1.20 -74.22 -19.43
N ARG A 2 0.07 -74.68 -19.18
CA ARG A 2 1.40 -74.18 -19.60
C ARG A 2 1.78 -72.76 -19.16
N ARG A 3 2.57 -72.60 -18.20
CA ARG A 3 4.04 -72.57 -17.93
C ARG A 3 4.92 -72.26 -19.14
N VAL A 4 5.84 -71.31 -18.88
CA VAL A 4 7.28 -71.23 -19.17
C VAL A 4 7.60 -69.71 -19.38
N GLY A 5 8.56 -69.05 -18.88
CA GLY A 5 9.78 -69.43 -18.20
C GLY A 5 10.61 -68.17 -17.92
N ALA A 6 11.50 -68.32 -16.99
CA ALA A 6 12.36 -67.29 -16.41
C ALA A 6 13.40 -66.71 -17.38
N GLY A 7 13.85 -65.48 -17.09
CA GLY A 7 15.03 -64.87 -17.68
C GLY A 7 15.41 -63.60 -16.93
N GLY A 8 16.15 -63.77 -15.83
CA GLY A 8 16.74 -62.65 -15.09
C GLY A 8 17.90 -62.01 -15.86
N ARG A 9 17.99 -60.68 -15.81
CA ARG A 9 19.27 -59.96 -15.87
C ARG A 9 19.17 -58.76 -14.96
N SER A 10 19.93 -58.79 -13.91
CA SER A 10 20.32 -57.65 -13.07
C SER A 10 21.02 -56.61 -13.91
N ALA A 11 20.48 -55.41 -13.93
CA ALA A 11 21.22 -54.24 -14.36
C ALA A 11 21.29 -53.28 -13.15
N ASN A 12 22.44 -53.28 -12.50
CA ASN A 12 22.86 -52.22 -11.57
C ASN A 12 22.85 -50.88 -12.34
N GLY A 13 21.82 -50.11 -12.12
CA GLY A 13 21.78 -48.70 -12.46
C GLY A 13 22.18 -47.89 -11.25
N SER A 14 23.47 -47.56 -11.13
CA SER A 14 23.96 -46.51 -10.24
C SER A 14 23.31 -45.19 -10.68
N GLY A 15 22.17 -44.87 -10.07
CA GLY A 15 21.60 -43.55 -10.13
C GLY A 15 22.55 -42.59 -9.45
N SER A 16 23.23 -41.78 -10.24
CA SER A 16 23.99 -40.63 -9.78
C SER A 16 23.02 -39.65 -9.11
N ASP A 17 22.94 -39.72 -7.81
CA ASP A 17 22.40 -38.66 -6.93
C ASP A 17 23.32 -37.45 -6.98
N ASP A 18 23.38 -36.80 -8.12
CA ASP A 18 23.84 -35.41 -8.27
C ASP A 18 22.72 -34.47 -7.78
N ALA A 19 22.41 -34.58 -6.48
CA ALA A 19 21.74 -33.54 -5.76
C ALA A 19 22.55 -32.25 -5.95
N LYS A 20 22.04 -31.35 -6.83
CA LYS A 20 22.57 -30.02 -7.04
C LYS A 20 22.95 -29.41 -5.70
N LYS A 21 24.24 -29.27 -5.44
CA LYS A 21 24.80 -28.69 -4.21
C LYS A 21 24.25 -27.28 -4.09
N GLU A 22 23.32 -27.09 -3.19
CA GLU A 22 22.82 -25.78 -2.76
C GLU A 22 24.03 -24.98 -2.27
N LYS A 23 24.56 -24.11 -3.13
CA LYS A 23 25.69 -23.24 -2.82
C LYS A 23 25.19 -22.05 -2.00
N LEU A 24 24.87 -22.28 -0.73
CA LEU A 24 24.59 -21.22 0.22
C LEU A 24 25.91 -20.47 0.50
N PRO A 25 26.04 -19.19 0.13
CA PRO A 25 27.30 -18.47 0.19
C PRO A 25 27.87 -18.38 1.60
N TYR A 26 27.01 -18.39 2.63
CA TYR A 26 27.40 -18.33 4.05
C TYR A 26 27.74 -19.71 4.67
N LEU A 27 27.56 -20.83 3.95
CA LEU A 27 27.97 -22.16 4.40
C LEU A 27 29.35 -22.60 3.90
N ARG A 28 30.05 -21.80 3.10
CA ARG A 28 31.42 -22.11 2.69
C ARG A 28 32.38 -21.92 3.87
N LYS A 29 33.23 -22.93 4.13
CA LYS A 29 34.37 -22.79 5.00
C LYS A 29 35.40 -21.91 4.31
N ASP A 30 35.94 -20.95 5.09
CA ASP A 30 37.17 -20.18 4.86
C ASP A 30 37.21 -19.20 3.68
N ALA A 31 37.08 -17.95 4.08
CA ALA A 31 37.55 -16.79 3.30
C ALA A 31 39.09 -16.61 3.37
N SER A 32 39.85 -17.61 3.90
CA SER A 32 41.29 -17.48 4.12
C SER A 32 42.13 -17.61 2.86
N ASP A 33 41.57 -18.06 1.73
CA ASP A 33 42.35 -18.32 0.50
C ASP A 33 42.28 -17.24 -0.59
N ARG A 34 41.71 -16.07 -0.31
CA ARG A 34 41.74 -14.96 -1.26
C ARG A 34 42.83 -13.95 -0.88
N LYS A 35 44.01 -14.14 -1.39
CA LYS A 35 45.06 -13.10 -1.39
C LYS A 35 44.52 -11.87 -2.13
N GLY A 36 44.29 -10.75 -1.37
CA GLY A 36 43.93 -9.45 -1.93
C GLY A 36 42.58 -8.87 -1.52
N GLN A 37 41.82 -9.47 -0.61
CA GLN A 37 40.60 -8.82 -0.09
C GLN A 37 40.90 -8.01 1.20
N PRO A 38 40.19 -6.87 1.44
CA PRO A 38 40.34 -6.12 2.68
C PRO A 38 39.96 -6.99 3.88
N LYS A 39 40.74 -6.87 4.95
CA LYS A 39 40.52 -7.61 6.22
C LYS A 39 39.05 -7.47 6.66
N SER A 40 38.45 -8.58 7.13
CA SER A 40 37.03 -8.59 7.55
C SER A 40 36.76 -7.45 8.54
N ALA A 41 35.58 -6.83 8.45
CA ALA A 41 35.15 -5.75 9.35
C ALA A 41 35.31 -6.12 10.83
N THR A 42 35.12 -7.39 11.19
CA THR A 42 35.32 -7.95 12.53
C THR A 42 36.78 -7.92 12.96
N THR A 43 37.72 -8.24 12.06
CA THR A 43 39.17 -8.20 12.37
C THR A 43 39.64 -6.77 12.56
N ILE A 44 39.08 -5.82 11.81
CA ILE A 44 39.42 -4.40 11.93
C ILE A 44 38.92 -3.82 13.26
N MET A 45 37.70 -4.19 13.71
CA MET A 45 37.16 -3.72 15.00
C MET A 45 37.88 -4.33 16.23
N LEU A 46 38.29 -5.60 16.15
CA LEU A 46 39.06 -6.23 17.24
C LEU A 46 40.47 -5.65 17.36
N GLN A 47 41.08 -5.14 16.28
CA GLN A 47 42.40 -4.50 16.31
C GLN A 47 42.36 -3.05 16.82
N THR A 48 41.24 -2.31 16.62
CA THR A 48 41.12 -0.92 17.13
C THR A 48 40.86 -0.86 18.63
N ASN A 49 40.35 -1.93 19.26
CA ASN A 49 40.14 -1.97 20.71
C ASN A 49 41.42 -2.21 21.54
N LYS A 50 42.54 -2.53 20.92
CA LYS A 50 43.83 -2.79 21.62
C LYS A 50 44.75 -1.57 21.72
N GLN A 51 44.43 -0.48 21.07
CA GLN A 51 45.24 0.74 21.13
C GLN A 51 44.40 1.90 21.69
N GLY A 52 44.52 2.15 22.98
CA GLY A 52 44.16 3.30 23.79
C GLY A 52 43.57 4.57 23.13
N ARG A 53 42.48 4.44 22.35
CA ARG A 53 41.71 5.56 21.84
C ARG A 53 40.51 5.82 22.77
N GLU A 54 40.22 7.11 23.03
CA GLU A 54 39.02 7.58 23.71
C GLU A 54 37.79 6.74 23.34
N ARG A 55 36.98 6.35 24.33
CA ARG A 55 35.75 5.58 24.12
C ARG A 55 34.80 6.41 23.25
N MET A 56 34.81 6.14 21.95
CA MET A 56 33.78 6.70 21.06
C MET A 56 32.40 6.36 21.60
N SER A 57 31.46 7.30 21.53
CA SER A 57 30.07 7.02 21.87
C SER A 57 29.52 5.90 20.98
N THR A 58 28.56 5.14 21.49
CA THR A 58 27.93 4.04 20.71
C THR A 58 27.36 4.53 19.38
N PHE A 59 26.89 5.78 19.32
CA PHE A 59 26.36 6.37 18.10
C PHE A 59 27.47 6.74 17.10
N GLU A 60 28.63 7.21 17.55
CA GLU A 60 29.76 7.44 16.65
C GLU A 60 30.28 6.12 16.05
N GLN A 61 30.21 5.02 16.80
CA GLN A 61 30.50 3.68 16.26
C GLN A 61 29.52 3.31 15.14
N ALA A 62 28.23 3.64 15.28
CA ALA A 62 27.23 3.40 14.25
C ALA A 62 27.50 4.22 12.97
N LYS A 63 27.92 5.47 13.09
CA LYS A 63 28.32 6.29 11.94
C LYS A 63 29.54 5.70 11.21
N GLU A 64 30.52 5.22 11.96
CA GLU A 64 31.70 4.60 11.40
C GLU A 64 31.33 3.31 10.63
N VAL A 65 30.46 2.48 11.20
CA VAL A 65 29.91 1.28 10.53
C VAL A 65 29.16 1.66 9.26
N LEU A 66 28.29 2.69 9.34
CA LEU A 66 27.55 3.18 8.18
C LEU A 66 28.48 3.56 7.03
N LYS A 67 29.55 4.30 7.33
CA LYS A 67 30.52 4.76 6.32
C LYS A 67 31.36 3.61 5.77
N ARG A 68 31.93 2.78 6.63
CA ARG A 68 32.88 1.73 6.22
C ARG A 68 32.20 0.51 5.59
N CYS A 69 31.08 0.06 6.16
CA CYS A 69 30.44 -1.16 5.71
C CYS A 69 29.36 -0.93 4.66
N PHE A 70 28.65 0.21 4.73
CA PHE A 70 27.52 0.49 3.84
C PHE A 70 27.77 1.63 2.84
N GLY A 71 28.90 2.34 2.94
CA GLY A 71 29.30 3.37 1.98
C GLY A 71 28.47 4.65 2.01
N HIS A 72 27.81 4.95 3.15
CA HIS A 72 27.01 6.16 3.32
C HIS A 72 27.70 7.13 4.29
N ASP A 73 27.70 8.43 3.97
CA ASP A 73 28.34 9.46 4.80
C ASP A 73 27.49 9.87 6.01
N GLY A 74 26.17 9.63 5.99
CA GLY A 74 25.25 9.97 7.09
C GLY A 74 23.93 9.23 7.02
N PHE A 75 23.26 9.17 8.17
CA PHE A 75 21.90 8.64 8.27
C PHE A 75 20.86 9.66 7.77
N ARG A 76 19.75 9.17 7.23
CA ARG A 76 18.55 9.99 7.07
C ARG A 76 18.00 10.35 8.45
N PRO A 77 17.27 11.48 8.62
CA PRO A 77 16.78 11.92 9.94
C PRO A 77 16.02 10.84 10.72
N GLU A 78 15.14 10.10 10.05
CA GLU A 78 14.34 9.04 10.68
C GLU A 78 15.20 7.84 11.07
N GLN A 79 16.18 7.47 10.25
CA GLN A 79 17.13 6.40 10.55
C GLN A 79 18.00 6.77 11.77
N GLU A 80 18.48 8.01 11.84
CA GLU A 80 19.26 8.50 12.97
C GLU A 80 18.47 8.43 14.28
N ARG A 81 17.21 8.93 14.26
CA ARG A 81 16.32 8.86 15.42
C ARG A 81 16.10 7.42 15.88
N ALA A 82 15.84 6.50 14.94
CA ALA A 82 15.64 5.08 15.25
C ALA A 82 16.91 4.45 15.86
N ILE A 83 18.08 4.66 15.24
CA ILE A 83 19.35 4.11 15.70
C ILE A 83 19.73 4.64 17.08
N ARG A 84 19.60 5.94 17.33
CA ARG A 84 19.83 6.52 18.65
C ARG A 84 18.92 5.89 19.72
N SER A 85 17.65 5.65 19.38
CA SER A 85 16.69 5.05 20.30
C SER A 85 17.06 3.61 20.66
N ILE A 86 17.29 2.75 19.66
CA ILE A 86 17.63 1.33 19.91
C ILE A 86 18.98 1.17 20.60
N MET A 87 19.95 2.06 20.33
CA MET A 87 21.23 2.08 21.04
C MET A 87 21.07 2.52 22.49
N GLY A 88 20.07 3.35 22.78
CA GLY A 88 19.64 3.72 24.15
C GLY A 88 18.74 2.67 24.80
N LYS A 89 18.60 1.48 24.22
CA LYS A 89 17.74 0.37 24.70
C LYS A 89 16.26 0.74 24.80
N ARG A 90 15.78 1.64 23.95
CA ARG A 90 14.37 2.00 23.83
C ARG A 90 13.78 1.36 22.58
N ASP A 91 12.62 0.73 22.71
CA ASP A 91 11.89 0.15 21.59
C ASP A 91 11.50 1.20 20.55
N VAL A 92 11.36 0.76 19.30
CA VAL A 92 11.01 1.64 18.18
C VAL A 92 9.91 1.00 17.33
N LEU A 93 8.90 1.78 16.97
CA LEU A 93 8.03 1.51 15.83
C LEU A 93 8.37 2.50 14.72
N ALA A 94 8.89 2.01 13.60
CA ALA A 94 9.22 2.85 12.45
C ALA A 94 8.35 2.49 11.23
N VAL A 95 7.43 3.40 10.91
CA VAL A 95 6.61 3.36 9.70
C VAL A 95 7.27 4.28 8.68
N MET A 96 7.95 3.69 7.71
CA MET A 96 8.77 4.41 6.75
C MET A 96 8.49 3.87 5.34
N SER A 97 8.36 4.74 4.36
CA SER A 97 8.07 4.36 2.98
C SER A 97 9.05 3.31 2.43
N THR A 98 8.61 2.57 1.41
CA THR A 98 9.48 1.62 0.70
C THR A 98 10.67 2.37 0.09
N GLY A 99 11.90 1.86 0.27
CA GLY A 99 13.13 2.53 -0.19
C GLY A 99 13.71 3.58 0.79
N ALA A 100 13.07 3.83 1.94
CA ALA A 100 13.61 4.70 2.98
C ALA A 100 14.81 4.11 3.76
N GLY A 101 15.20 2.87 3.45
CA GLY A 101 16.36 2.23 4.07
C GLY A 101 16.08 1.68 5.47
N LYS A 102 14.87 1.14 5.73
CA LYS A 102 14.48 0.52 7.00
C LYS A 102 15.47 -0.54 7.51
N SER A 103 15.92 -1.42 6.62
CA SER A 103 16.83 -2.52 6.99
C SER A 103 18.16 -2.04 7.55
N LEU A 104 18.64 -0.87 7.11
CA LEU A 104 19.88 -0.28 7.59
C LEU A 104 19.88 -0.02 9.11
N ILE A 105 18.70 0.25 9.69
CA ILE A 105 18.53 0.53 11.11
C ILE A 105 19.04 -0.63 11.97
N TYR A 106 18.60 -1.86 11.70
CA TYR A 106 19.03 -3.02 12.47
C TYR A 106 20.37 -3.59 11.98
N GLN A 107 20.71 -3.42 10.70
CA GLN A 107 21.98 -3.90 10.15
C GLN A 107 23.18 -3.14 10.73
N VAL A 108 23.09 -1.82 10.81
CA VAL A 108 24.14 -1.01 11.44
C VAL A 108 24.28 -1.32 12.92
N HIS A 109 23.15 -1.45 13.64
CA HIS A 109 23.14 -1.82 15.06
C HIS A 109 23.86 -3.16 15.28
N ALA A 110 23.53 -4.18 14.48
CA ALA A 110 24.10 -5.52 14.61
C ALA A 110 25.65 -5.54 14.47
N VAL A 111 26.18 -4.66 13.62
CA VAL A 111 27.64 -4.58 13.40
C VAL A 111 28.30 -3.70 14.47
N ALA A 112 27.63 -2.65 14.94
CA ALA A 112 28.23 -1.66 15.84
C ALA A 112 28.34 -2.16 17.29
N LEU A 113 27.35 -2.92 17.80
CA LEU A 113 27.26 -3.27 19.23
C LEU A 113 27.67 -4.72 19.55
N GLY A 114 27.85 -5.56 18.54
CA GLY A 114 28.14 -6.99 18.75
C GLY A 114 26.94 -7.80 19.22
N GLY A 115 27.13 -9.08 19.51
CA GLY A 115 26.06 -10.05 19.74
C GLY A 115 25.37 -10.47 18.44
N THR A 116 24.24 -11.18 18.55
CA THR A 116 23.44 -11.59 17.38
C THR A 116 22.12 -10.84 17.36
N THR A 117 21.89 -10.08 16.29
CA THR A 117 20.58 -9.46 16.02
C THR A 117 19.69 -10.49 15.34
N ILE A 118 18.51 -10.74 15.90
CA ILE A 118 17.48 -11.59 15.28
C ILE A 118 16.55 -10.69 14.46
N VAL A 119 16.34 -11.06 13.20
CA VAL A 119 15.42 -10.37 12.28
C VAL A 119 14.30 -11.32 11.91
N VAL A 120 13.10 -11.05 12.40
CA VAL A 120 11.89 -11.79 12.01
C VAL A 120 11.36 -11.20 10.72
N SER A 121 11.25 -12.02 9.67
CA SER A 121 10.75 -11.58 8.36
C SER A 121 9.81 -12.64 7.76
N PRO A 122 8.72 -12.24 7.09
CA PRO A 122 7.73 -13.19 6.58
C PRO A 122 8.11 -13.85 5.25
N LEU A 123 9.21 -13.40 4.64
CA LEU A 123 9.51 -13.68 3.24
C LEU A 123 10.87 -14.32 3.05
N VAL A 124 10.84 -15.56 2.59
CA VAL A 124 12.04 -16.36 2.30
C VAL A 124 12.93 -15.72 1.23
N SER A 125 12.34 -15.20 0.16
CA SER A 125 13.08 -14.53 -0.93
C SER A 125 13.81 -13.28 -0.44
N LEU A 126 13.14 -12.48 0.41
CA LEU A 126 13.73 -11.29 1.01
C LEU A 126 14.93 -11.63 1.90
N MET A 127 14.78 -12.66 2.76
CA MET A 127 15.88 -13.13 3.62
C MET A 127 17.11 -13.51 2.79
N SER A 128 16.91 -14.28 1.73
CA SER A 128 17.99 -14.71 0.84
C SER A 128 18.72 -13.54 0.17
N ASP A 129 17.97 -12.56 -0.33
CA ASP A 129 18.53 -11.36 -0.96
C ASP A 129 19.28 -10.48 0.03
N GLN A 130 18.74 -10.28 1.25
CA GLN A 130 19.41 -9.53 2.31
C GLN A 130 20.72 -10.21 2.72
N VAL A 131 20.68 -11.53 2.96
CA VAL A 131 21.88 -12.29 3.31
C VAL A 131 22.94 -12.20 2.21
N ARG A 132 22.56 -12.33 0.94
CA ARG A 132 23.51 -12.20 -0.17
C ARG A 132 24.21 -10.84 -0.18
N LYS A 133 23.44 -9.75 -0.09
CA LYS A 133 23.99 -8.37 -0.06
C LYS A 133 24.92 -8.17 1.14
N LEU A 134 24.57 -8.66 2.32
CA LEU A 134 25.39 -8.52 3.51
C LEU A 134 26.69 -9.35 3.44
N VAL A 135 26.65 -10.53 2.81
CA VAL A 135 27.86 -11.33 2.54
C VAL A 135 28.80 -10.62 1.57
N GLU A 136 28.26 -9.95 0.53
CA GLU A 136 29.03 -9.14 -0.41
C GLU A 136 29.73 -7.97 0.29
N LEU A 137 29.13 -7.42 1.36
CA LEU A 137 29.72 -6.38 2.21
C LEU A 137 30.71 -6.94 3.27
N GLY A 138 30.98 -8.25 3.26
CA GLY A 138 31.91 -8.89 4.21
C GLY A 138 31.34 -9.12 5.60
N LEU A 139 30.03 -9.05 5.78
CA LEU A 139 29.35 -9.32 7.05
C LEU A 139 29.00 -10.82 7.18
N HIS A 140 28.68 -11.24 8.39
CA HIS A 140 28.34 -12.63 8.72
C HIS A 140 26.83 -12.80 9.02
N PRO A 141 25.95 -12.73 8.01
CA PRO A 141 24.55 -13.02 8.17
C PRO A 141 24.25 -14.50 7.94
N ALA A 142 23.10 -14.97 8.47
CA ALA A 142 22.50 -16.23 8.07
C ALA A 142 20.98 -16.09 7.99
N PHE A 143 20.32 -17.07 7.36
CA PHE A 143 18.88 -17.24 7.48
C PHE A 143 18.52 -18.68 7.86
N LEU A 144 17.40 -18.83 8.55
CA LEU A 144 16.82 -20.11 8.92
C LEU A 144 15.32 -20.13 8.57
N ASN A 145 14.96 -20.94 7.57
CA ASN A 145 13.59 -21.12 7.13
C ASN A 145 13.32 -22.55 6.64
N ASN A 146 12.10 -22.83 6.17
CA ASN A 146 11.68 -24.17 5.77
C ASN A 146 12.18 -24.62 4.38
N THR A 147 12.78 -23.75 3.59
CA THR A 147 13.31 -24.11 2.27
C THR A 147 14.69 -24.76 2.33
N LEU A 148 15.36 -24.65 3.47
CA LEU A 148 16.66 -25.29 3.70
C LEU A 148 16.50 -26.79 3.92
N SER A 149 17.37 -27.60 3.31
CA SER A 149 17.45 -29.03 3.63
C SER A 149 17.79 -29.26 5.10
N LEU A 150 17.38 -30.38 5.69
CA LEU A 150 17.64 -30.70 7.10
C LEU A 150 19.14 -30.61 7.45
N ARG A 151 20.02 -31.10 6.57
CA ARG A 151 21.49 -30.98 6.73
C ARG A 151 21.97 -29.53 6.74
N ALA A 152 21.38 -28.67 5.88
CA ALA A 152 21.71 -27.25 5.85
C ALA A 152 21.24 -26.55 7.13
N GLN A 153 20.02 -26.84 7.59
CA GLN A 153 19.49 -26.33 8.86
C GLN A 153 20.37 -26.72 10.04
N GLU A 154 20.82 -27.96 10.10
CA GLU A 154 21.71 -28.44 11.17
C GLU A 154 23.06 -27.71 11.16
N LYS A 155 23.67 -27.55 9.98
CA LYS A 155 24.92 -26.77 9.84
C LYS A 155 24.76 -25.33 10.32
N VAL A 156 23.64 -24.70 9.94
CA VAL A 156 23.34 -23.31 10.37
C VAL A 156 23.17 -23.28 11.88
N ARG A 157 22.39 -24.21 12.49
CA ARG A 157 22.20 -24.28 13.96
C ARG A 157 23.50 -24.45 14.72
N ASN A 158 24.41 -25.30 14.23
CA ASN A 158 25.72 -25.51 14.88
C ASN A 158 26.57 -24.26 14.86
N ARG A 159 26.55 -23.49 13.77
CA ARG A 159 27.24 -22.21 13.66
C ARG A 159 26.55 -21.07 14.42
N ILE A 160 25.22 -21.15 14.62
CA ILE A 160 24.49 -20.26 15.55
C ILE A 160 25.01 -20.45 16.96
N LYS A 161 25.11 -21.70 17.45
CA LYS A 161 25.62 -22.03 18.81
C LYS A 161 27.03 -21.48 19.06
N SER A 162 27.89 -21.39 18.05
CA SER A 162 29.23 -20.80 18.18
C SER A 162 29.27 -19.28 18.13
N GLY A 163 28.12 -18.60 17.97
CA GLY A 163 28.05 -17.14 17.92
C GLY A 163 28.65 -16.52 16.66
N GLU A 164 28.72 -17.27 15.57
CA GLU A 164 29.39 -16.85 14.34
C GLU A 164 28.64 -15.75 13.58
N PHE A 165 27.32 -15.64 13.76
CA PHE A 165 26.49 -14.76 12.98
C PHE A 165 26.15 -13.46 13.71
N GLN A 166 26.37 -12.31 13.06
CA GLN A 166 25.99 -11.00 13.55
C GLN A 166 24.49 -10.73 13.34
N ILE A 167 23.92 -11.27 12.25
CA ILE A 167 22.53 -11.08 11.88
C ILE A 167 21.93 -12.44 11.51
N LEU A 168 20.82 -12.79 12.13
CA LEU A 168 20.10 -14.02 11.87
C LEU A 168 18.66 -13.71 11.45
N TYR A 169 18.37 -13.93 10.16
CA TYR A 169 17.01 -13.85 9.63
C TYR A 169 16.26 -15.14 9.92
N VAL A 170 15.06 -15.00 10.47
CA VAL A 170 14.24 -16.14 10.92
C VAL A 170 12.80 -15.94 10.44
N ALA A 171 12.22 -17.00 9.90
CA ALA A 171 10.79 -17.01 9.60
C ALA A 171 9.99 -17.15 10.91
N PRO A 172 8.83 -16.48 11.05
CA PRO A 172 8.08 -16.41 12.31
C PRO A 172 7.70 -17.79 12.85
N GLU A 173 7.36 -18.74 12.01
CA GLU A 173 7.02 -20.13 12.39
C GLU A 173 8.20 -20.92 13.03
N ARG A 174 9.40 -20.35 13.01
CA ARG A 174 10.57 -20.95 13.64
C ARG A 174 10.80 -20.52 15.09
N LEU A 175 10.13 -19.47 15.52
CA LEU A 175 10.35 -18.87 16.84
C LEU A 175 9.93 -19.80 18.00
N SER A 176 8.98 -20.70 17.76
CA SER A 176 8.57 -21.73 18.71
C SER A 176 9.33 -23.07 18.57
N ASN A 177 10.22 -23.20 17.56
CA ASN A 177 10.94 -24.46 17.30
C ASN A 177 11.99 -24.76 18.36
N PRO A 178 11.90 -25.91 19.10
CA PRO A 178 12.83 -26.25 20.20
C PRO A 178 14.30 -26.32 19.79
N ALA A 179 14.59 -26.81 18.59
CA ALA A 179 15.96 -26.90 18.09
C ALA A 179 16.56 -25.52 17.75
N PHE A 180 15.74 -24.58 17.32
CA PHE A 180 16.15 -23.18 17.13
C PHE A 180 16.39 -22.50 18.49
N LEU A 181 15.44 -22.62 19.43
CA LEU A 181 15.55 -22.04 20.76
C LEU A 181 16.80 -22.57 21.50
N SER A 182 17.07 -23.88 21.45
CA SER A 182 18.30 -24.43 21.97
C SER A 182 19.57 -23.90 21.30
N ALA A 183 19.51 -23.56 20.01
CA ALA A 183 20.68 -23.04 19.29
C ALA A 183 21.04 -21.61 19.69
N ILE A 184 20.06 -20.79 20.06
CA ILE A 184 20.26 -19.37 20.44
C ILE A 184 20.44 -19.18 21.95
N GLY A 185 20.16 -20.21 22.77
CA GLY A 185 20.11 -20.11 24.25
C GLY A 185 21.40 -19.61 24.90
N CYS A 186 22.56 -19.76 24.25
CA CYS A 186 23.85 -19.29 24.77
C CYS A 186 24.28 -17.94 24.18
N LEU A 187 23.45 -17.33 23.32
CA LEU A 187 23.80 -16.10 22.62
C LEU A 187 23.34 -14.85 23.37
N THR A 188 24.11 -13.79 23.28
CA THR A 188 23.64 -12.46 23.63
C THR A 188 22.84 -11.89 22.47
N ILE A 189 21.55 -11.60 22.71
CA ILE A 189 20.63 -11.04 21.72
C ILE A 189 20.27 -9.60 22.12
N PRO A 190 21.01 -8.59 21.65
CA PRO A 190 20.74 -7.20 22.04
C PRO A 190 19.53 -6.60 21.35
N LEU A 191 19.15 -7.11 20.16
CA LEU A 191 18.08 -6.57 19.33
C LEU A 191 17.27 -7.67 18.66
N VAL A 192 15.95 -7.52 18.68
CA VAL A 192 15.00 -8.24 17.82
C VAL A 192 14.38 -7.22 16.87
N ALA A 193 14.60 -7.38 15.57
CA ALA A 193 13.97 -6.60 14.53
C ALA A 193 12.78 -7.37 13.94
N VAL A 194 11.63 -6.72 13.85
CA VAL A 194 10.42 -7.30 13.25
C VAL A 194 10.17 -6.56 11.94
N ASP A 195 10.52 -7.20 10.83
CA ASP A 195 10.28 -6.67 9.50
C ASP A 195 8.84 -6.97 9.06
N GLU A 196 8.27 -6.08 8.22
CA GLU A 196 6.85 -6.10 7.83
C GLU A 196 5.92 -6.28 9.06
N ALA A 197 6.17 -5.50 10.11
CA ALA A 197 5.48 -5.62 11.39
C ALA A 197 3.95 -5.49 11.30
N HIS A 198 3.41 -4.93 10.21
CA HIS A 198 1.96 -4.89 9.97
C HIS A 198 1.32 -6.29 9.88
N CYS A 199 2.14 -7.34 9.58
CA CYS A 199 1.66 -8.72 9.54
C CYS A 199 1.16 -9.25 10.90
N ILE A 200 1.51 -8.62 12.02
CA ILE A 200 1.00 -9.03 13.34
C ILE A 200 -0.43 -8.55 13.57
N SER A 201 -0.85 -7.51 12.88
CA SER A 201 -2.14 -6.86 13.10
C SER A 201 -3.24 -7.55 12.31
N GLU A 202 -4.28 -7.96 13.00
CA GLU A 202 -5.50 -8.45 12.35
C GLU A 202 -6.19 -7.37 11.50
N TRP A 203 -5.90 -6.11 11.74
CA TRP A 203 -6.41 -4.97 10.98
C TRP A 203 -5.53 -4.61 9.78
N GLY A 204 -4.40 -5.29 9.63
CA GLY A 204 -3.51 -5.17 8.48
C GLY A 204 -4.03 -5.95 7.27
N HIS A 205 -3.58 -5.58 6.09
CA HIS A 205 -3.95 -6.22 4.82
C HIS A 205 -3.27 -7.59 4.59
N ASP A 206 -2.19 -7.91 5.30
CA ASP A 206 -1.42 -9.18 5.21
C ASP A 206 -1.21 -9.78 6.62
N PHE A 207 -2.33 -10.05 7.32
CA PHE A 207 -2.27 -10.67 8.65
C PHE A 207 -1.71 -12.09 8.57
N ARG A 208 -0.77 -12.42 9.48
CA ARG A 208 -0.15 -13.74 9.62
C ARG A 208 -0.19 -14.19 11.07
N SER A 209 -0.89 -15.28 11.34
CA SER A 209 -1.05 -15.82 12.69
C SER A 209 0.29 -16.13 13.39
N ASP A 210 1.29 -16.58 12.62
CA ASP A 210 2.62 -16.91 13.15
C ASP A 210 3.35 -15.70 13.77
N TYR A 211 2.97 -14.47 13.40
CA TYR A 211 3.54 -13.25 14.01
C TYR A 211 3.14 -13.07 15.47
N ARG A 212 2.08 -13.71 15.92
CA ARG A 212 1.67 -13.68 17.34
C ARG A 212 2.70 -14.36 18.26
N GLU A 213 3.48 -15.31 17.73
CA GLU A 213 4.54 -15.97 18.47
C GLU A 213 5.71 -15.06 18.84
N ILE A 214 5.84 -13.88 18.19
CA ILE A 214 6.97 -12.96 18.39
C ILE A 214 6.99 -12.40 19.81
N SER A 215 5.84 -12.02 20.37
CA SER A 215 5.76 -11.50 21.74
C SER A 215 6.22 -12.57 22.76
N ALA A 216 5.67 -13.78 22.67
CA ALA A 216 6.05 -14.89 23.52
C ALA A 216 7.54 -15.27 23.35
N PHE A 217 8.09 -15.11 22.15
CA PHE A 217 9.52 -15.31 21.90
C PHE A 217 10.38 -14.25 22.60
N ILE A 218 9.99 -12.98 22.56
CA ILE A 218 10.71 -11.87 23.21
C ILE A 218 10.70 -12.04 24.74
N GLU A 219 9.60 -12.52 25.31
CA GLU A 219 9.43 -12.74 26.76
C GLU A 219 10.29 -13.89 27.32
N ARG A 220 10.86 -14.75 26.46
CA ARG A 220 11.72 -15.88 26.89
C ARG A 220 13.13 -15.46 27.32
N PHE A 221 13.56 -14.25 26.99
CA PHE A 221 14.90 -13.79 27.33
C PHE A 221 14.96 -13.24 28.74
N ASP A 222 15.87 -13.73 29.60
CA ASP A 222 16.11 -13.22 30.94
C ASP A 222 16.43 -11.71 30.92
N GLN A 223 17.19 -11.28 29.92
CA GLN A 223 17.39 -9.87 29.58
C GLN A 223 16.64 -9.58 28.28
N ARG A 224 15.48 -8.91 28.42
CA ARG A 224 14.66 -8.57 27.27
C ARG A 224 15.46 -7.78 26.24
N PRO A 225 15.55 -8.23 24.99
CA PRO A 225 16.18 -7.48 23.91
C PRO A 225 15.39 -6.21 23.60
N THR A 226 16.06 -5.18 23.09
CA THR A 226 15.38 -4.05 22.47
C THR A 226 14.62 -4.53 21.24
N VAL A 227 13.45 -3.97 20.96
CA VAL A 227 12.62 -4.35 19.81
C VAL A 227 12.50 -3.19 18.85
N VAL A 228 12.76 -3.46 17.56
CA VAL A 228 12.46 -2.52 16.49
C VAL A 228 11.46 -3.13 15.51
N ALA A 229 10.27 -2.56 15.45
CA ALA A 229 9.21 -2.92 14.52
C ALA A 229 9.26 -2.01 13.30
N LEU A 230 9.33 -2.60 12.11
CA LEU A 230 9.53 -1.89 10.84
C LEU A 230 8.43 -2.27 9.86
N THR A 231 7.81 -1.27 9.25
CA THR A 231 6.84 -1.50 8.16
C THR A 231 6.82 -0.32 7.19
N ALA A 232 6.28 -0.54 5.99
CA ALA A 232 6.04 0.54 5.03
C ALA A 232 4.63 1.10 5.14
N THR A 233 3.69 0.32 5.64
CA THR A 233 2.25 0.62 5.62
C THR A 233 1.64 0.29 6.98
N ALA A 234 1.17 1.32 7.68
CA ALA A 234 0.39 1.13 8.91
C ALA A 234 -0.52 2.33 9.16
N THR A 235 -1.83 2.11 9.15
CA THR A 235 -2.81 3.09 9.59
C THR A 235 -2.67 3.35 11.10
N PRO A 236 -3.22 4.44 11.66
CA PRO A 236 -3.16 4.70 13.10
C PRO A 236 -3.67 3.54 13.97
N ARG A 237 -4.67 2.78 13.46
CA ARG A 237 -5.19 1.59 14.13
C ARG A 237 -4.17 0.46 14.13
N VAL A 238 -3.57 0.18 12.98
CA VAL A 238 -2.55 -0.88 12.81
C VAL A 238 -1.33 -0.56 13.68
N ARG A 239 -0.89 0.70 13.77
CA ARG A 239 0.24 1.11 14.63
C ARG A 239 -0.01 0.78 16.10
N ARG A 240 -1.20 1.14 16.64
CA ARG A 240 -1.57 0.80 18.02
C ARG A 240 -1.61 -0.71 18.26
N ASP A 241 -2.10 -1.45 17.29
CA ASP A 241 -2.16 -2.90 17.39
C ASP A 241 -0.77 -3.55 17.36
N ILE A 242 0.14 -3.09 16.49
CA ILE A 242 1.55 -3.52 16.49
C ILE A 242 2.19 -3.31 17.86
N ILE A 243 2.05 -2.11 18.44
CA ILE A 243 2.63 -1.77 19.75
C ILE A 243 2.12 -2.74 20.81
N LYS A 244 0.81 -2.97 20.85
CA LYS A 244 0.16 -3.86 21.81
C LYS A 244 0.58 -5.31 21.61
N SER A 245 0.50 -5.81 20.38
CA SER A 245 0.69 -7.23 20.07
C SER A 245 2.14 -7.67 20.16
N LEU A 246 3.12 -6.77 19.93
CA LEU A 246 4.54 -7.04 20.16
C LEU A 246 4.99 -6.75 21.60
N GLY A 247 4.14 -6.19 22.46
CA GLY A 247 4.52 -5.79 23.81
C GLY A 247 5.64 -4.76 23.84
N LEU A 248 5.60 -3.75 22.91
CA LEU A 248 6.62 -2.71 22.86
C LEU A 248 6.55 -1.83 24.10
N GLN A 249 7.69 -1.57 24.73
CA GLN A 249 7.80 -0.80 25.97
C GLN A 249 8.12 0.68 25.68
N SER A 250 7.15 1.57 25.89
CA SER A 250 7.30 3.03 25.65
C SER A 250 8.04 3.36 24.35
N PRO A 251 7.63 2.79 23.20
CA PRO A 251 8.41 2.87 21.97
C PRO A 251 8.54 4.32 21.49
N LEU A 252 9.62 4.60 20.77
CA LEU A 252 9.69 5.77 19.91
C LEU A 252 8.91 5.46 18.64
N GLU A 253 7.83 6.17 18.38
CA GLU A 253 7.13 6.09 17.11
C GLU A 253 7.74 7.06 16.09
N ILE A 254 8.12 6.51 14.94
CA ILE A 254 8.62 7.26 13.79
C ILE A 254 7.68 6.96 12.64
N VAL A 255 6.98 7.98 12.17
CA VAL A 255 6.11 7.88 11.00
C VAL A 255 6.62 8.88 9.96
N SER A 256 7.20 8.35 8.88
CA SER A 256 7.57 9.17 7.73
C SER A 256 6.34 9.49 6.90
N SER A 257 6.37 10.58 6.17
CA SER A 257 5.30 10.92 5.24
C SER A 257 5.06 9.80 4.23
N PHE A 258 3.79 9.57 3.93
CA PHE A 258 3.34 8.69 2.86
C PHE A 258 3.33 9.39 1.50
N ASP A 259 3.69 10.66 1.45
CA ASP A 259 3.79 11.39 0.19
C ASP A 259 4.94 10.89 -0.68
N ARG A 260 4.61 10.62 -1.93
CA ARG A 260 5.55 10.26 -2.99
C ARG A 260 5.39 11.23 -4.14
N ALA A 261 5.91 12.47 -3.93
CA ALA A 261 5.74 13.60 -4.84
C ALA A 261 6.21 13.32 -6.28
N ASN A 262 7.10 12.36 -6.48
CA ASN A 262 7.60 11.97 -7.80
C ASN A 262 6.69 11.01 -8.58
N LEU A 263 5.60 10.50 -7.96
CA LEU A 263 4.66 9.60 -8.64
C LEU A 263 3.47 10.37 -9.21
N SER A 264 3.08 10.08 -10.45
CA SER A 264 1.75 10.39 -10.95
C SER A 264 0.78 9.28 -10.54
N LEU A 265 -0.48 9.62 -10.32
CA LEU A 265 -1.51 8.68 -9.92
C LEU A 265 -2.68 8.77 -10.91
N SER A 266 -2.98 7.67 -11.59
CA SER A 266 -4.11 7.59 -12.52
C SER A 266 -4.98 6.38 -12.21
N VAL A 267 -6.28 6.60 -12.12
CA VAL A 267 -7.30 5.56 -11.94
C VAL A 267 -8.21 5.59 -13.18
N VAL A 268 -8.15 4.53 -13.96
CA VAL A 268 -8.81 4.43 -15.26
C VAL A 268 -9.88 3.35 -15.19
N HIS A 269 -11.13 3.73 -15.43
CA HIS A 269 -12.20 2.75 -15.59
C HIS A 269 -12.01 2.02 -16.92
N MET A 270 -11.83 0.69 -16.87
CA MET A 270 -11.52 -0.13 -18.03
C MET A 270 -12.07 -1.56 -17.88
N PRO A 271 -12.94 -2.00 -18.80
CA PRO A 271 -13.44 -3.36 -18.85
C PRO A 271 -12.32 -4.40 -18.97
N HIS A 272 -12.55 -5.61 -18.42
CA HIS A 272 -11.54 -6.67 -18.37
C HIS A 272 -11.03 -7.11 -19.75
N ASP A 273 -11.87 -7.13 -20.77
CA ASP A 273 -11.53 -7.52 -22.14
C ASP A 273 -10.63 -6.51 -22.86
N GLU A 274 -10.63 -5.26 -22.45
CA GLU A 274 -9.79 -4.21 -23.03
C GLU A 274 -8.39 -4.13 -22.41
N ARG A 275 -8.20 -4.62 -21.18
CA ARG A 275 -6.96 -4.48 -20.39
C ARG A 275 -5.75 -5.10 -21.07
N GLU A 276 -5.88 -6.31 -21.65
CA GLU A 276 -4.78 -6.99 -22.34
C GLU A 276 -4.22 -6.15 -23.48
N SER A 277 -5.10 -5.68 -24.37
CA SER A 277 -4.70 -4.85 -25.51
C SER A 277 -4.09 -3.51 -25.07
N TRP A 278 -4.63 -2.93 -24.01
CA TRP A 278 -4.11 -1.69 -23.41
C TRP A 278 -2.71 -1.90 -22.81
N CYS A 279 -2.49 -2.98 -22.04
CA CYS A 279 -1.18 -3.31 -21.47
C CYS A 279 -0.12 -3.49 -22.56
N VAL A 280 -0.47 -4.16 -23.67
CA VAL A 280 0.43 -4.34 -24.81
C VAL A 280 0.79 -3.00 -25.46
N ARG A 281 -0.21 -2.15 -25.73
CA ARG A 281 0.04 -0.82 -26.32
C ARG A 281 0.92 0.02 -25.39
N THR A 282 0.63 0.03 -24.09
CA THR A 282 1.38 0.79 -23.08
C THR A 282 2.83 0.31 -23.01
N ALA A 283 3.08 -0.99 -22.90
CA ALA A 283 4.43 -1.52 -22.86
C ALA A 283 5.24 -1.19 -24.12
N ARG A 284 4.61 -1.25 -25.31
CA ARG A 284 5.25 -0.85 -26.56
C ARG A 284 5.59 0.64 -26.62
N SER A 285 4.69 1.50 -26.17
CA SER A 285 4.91 2.96 -26.16
C SER A 285 6.02 3.39 -25.20
N ARG A 286 6.27 2.57 -24.17
CA ARG A 286 7.32 2.80 -23.16
C ARG A 286 8.70 2.25 -23.58
N GLY A 287 8.77 1.48 -24.68
CA GLY A 287 10.01 0.96 -25.21
C GLY A 287 10.83 0.16 -24.22
N SER A 288 12.04 0.61 -23.88
CA SER A 288 12.96 -0.06 -22.95
C SER A 288 12.79 0.38 -21.48
N GLU A 289 11.83 1.23 -21.15
CA GLU A 289 11.57 1.63 -19.78
C GLU A 289 11.18 0.43 -18.90
N CYS A 290 11.72 0.42 -17.67
CA CYS A 290 11.35 -0.61 -16.70
C CYS A 290 9.93 -0.40 -16.17
N GLY A 291 9.09 -1.43 -16.28
CA GLY A 291 7.71 -1.40 -15.80
C GLY A 291 7.26 -2.67 -15.11
N ILE A 292 6.21 -2.57 -14.30
CA ILE A 292 5.59 -3.70 -13.61
C ILE A 292 4.08 -3.66 -13.87
N PHE A 293 3.54 -4.78 -14.32
CA PHE A 293 2.10 -5.04 -14.38
C PHE A 293 1.72 -5.96 -13.23
N TYR A 294 0.94 -5.47 -12.28
CA TYR A 294 0.38 -6.25 -11.19
C TYR A 294 -1.02 -6.73 -11.54
N CYS A 295 -1.23 -8.03 -11.52
CA CYS A 295 -2.53 -8.65 -11.74
C CYS A 295 -3.06 -9.26 -10.45
N VAL A 296 -4.37 -9.28 -10.29
CA VAL A 296 -5.03 -9.82 -9.11
C VAL A 296 -5.00 -11.36 -9.12
N THR A 297 -5.16 -11.97 -10.29
CA THR A 297 -5.21 -13.43 -10.46
C THR A 297 -4.01 -13.98 -11.25
N ILE A 298 -3.68 -15.25 -11.02
CA ILE A 298 -2.62 -15.95 -11.75
C ILE A 298 -2.98 -16.04 -13.24
N SER A 299 -4.22 -16.40 -13.56
CA SER A 299 -4.68 -16.54 -14.96
C SER A 299 -4.53 -15.23 -15.74
N GLU A 300 -4.86 -14.08 -15.13
CA GLU A 300 -4.67 -12.77 -15.77
C GLU A 300 -3.18 -12.45 -15.94
N THR A 301 -2.35 -12.80 -14.95
CA THR A 301 -0.90 -12.61 -15.01
C THR A 301 -0.30 -13.37 -16.21
N GLU A 302 -0.67 -14.64 -16.37
CA GLU A 302 -0.21 -15.49 -17.49
C GLU A 302 -0.72 -14.94 -18.83
N ARG A 303 -1.99 -14.56 -18.92
CA ARG A 303 -2.63 -14.03 -20.13
C ARG A 303 -1.94 -12.74 -20.63
N ILE A 304 -1.72 -11.77 -19.72
CA ILE A 304 -1.05 -10.50 -20.08
C ILE A 304 0.41 -10.75 -20.46
N HIS A 305 1.13 -11.61 -19.72
CA HIS A 305 2.50 -11.99 -20.06
C HIS A 305 2.61 -12.58 -21.48
N ASP A 306 1.74 -13.54 -21.82
CA ASP A 306 1.74 -14.18 -23.13
C ASP A 306 1.37 -13.20 -24.25
N ALA A 307 0.46 -12.27 -23.99
CA ALA A 307 0.11 -11.21 -24.93
C ALA A 307 1.31 -10.28 -25.21
N LEU A 308 2.03 -9.87 -24.17
CA LEU A 308 3.26 -9.06 -24.30
C LEU A 308 4.33 -9.81 -25.11
N ARG A 309 4.55 -11.10 -24.83
CA ARG A 309 5.51 -11.93 -25.57
C ARG A 309 5.13 -12.08 -27.05
N ARG A 310 3.86 -12.39 -27.33
CA ARG A 310 3.33 -12.44 -28.71
C ARG A 310 3.52 -11.11 -29.45
N ALA A 311 3.46 -9.99 -28.70
CA ALA A 311 3.68 -8.66 -29.23
C ALA A 311 5.15 -8.25 -29.37
N GLY A 312 6.10 -9.15 -29.05
CA GLY A 312 7.55 -8.91 -29.12
C GLY A 312 8.11 -8.07 -27.97
N VAL A 313 7.38 -7.89 -26.88
CA VAL A 313 7.86 -7.17 -25.68
C VAL A 313 8.56 -8.17 -24.75
N PRO A 314 9.86 -7.97 -24.42
CA PRO A 314 10.55 -8.82 -23.45
C PRO A 314 9.97 -8.65 -22.05
N ALA A 315 9.25 -9.68 -21.59
CA ALA A 315 8.59 -9.66 -20.28
C ALA A 315 8.96 -10.90 -19.46
N ALA A 316 9.07 -10.74 -18.15
CA ALA A 316 9.23 -11.81 -17.18
C ALA A 316 7.90 -12.05 -16.44
N LEU A 317 7.65 -13.32 -16.08
CA LEU A 317 6.44 -13.76 -15.37
C LEU A 317 6.77 -14.13 -13.94
N TYR A 318 5.94 -13.67 -12.97
CA TYR A 318 6.12 -14.05 -11.56
C TYR A 318 4.78 -14.24 -10.84
N HIS A 319 4.53 -15.44 -10.32
CA HIS A 319 3.38 -15.72 -9.46
C HIS A 319 3.64 -16.91 -8.51
N GLY A 320 2.75 -17.11 -7.54
CA GLY A 320 2.93 -18.08 -6.45
C GLY A 320 3.14 -19.54 -6.89
N LYS A 321 2.51 -19.97 -8.00
CA LYS A 321 2.57 -21.35 -8.51
C LYS A 321 3.87 -21.70 -9.26
N LEU A 322 4.71 -20.72 -9.61
CA LEU A 322 6.01 -20.98 -10.26
C LEU A 322 6.96 -21.69 -9.29
N GLY A 323 7.83 -22.54 -9.85
CA GLY A 323 8.94 -23.15 -9.12
C GLY A 323 9.96 -22.11 -8.63
N ASN A 324 10.74 -22.46 -7.62
CA ASN A 324 11.73 -21.54 -7.04
C ASN A 324 12.81 -21.10 -8.04
N ASP A 325 13.23 -21.99 -8.94
CA ASP A 325 14.20 -21.68 -9.99
C ASP A 325 13.62 -20.73 -11.03
N GLU A 326 12.36 -20.92 -11.42
CA GLU A 326 11.65 -20.03 -12.34
C GLU A 326 11.46 -18.63 -11.74
N LYS A 327 11.03 -18.55 -10.46
CA LYS A 327 10.91 -17.29 -9.73
C LYS A 327 12.24 -16.54 -9.70
N ARG A 328 13.33 -17.25 -9.41
CA ARG A 328 14.67 -16.66 -9.38
C ARG A 328 15.11 -16.18 -10.77
N ALA A 329 14.91 -16.98 -11.82
CA ALA A 329 15.27 -16.61 -13.18
C ALA A 329 14.48 -15.38 -13.67
N ALA A 330 13.18 -15.30 -13.38
CA ALA A 330 12.34 -14.15 -13.70
C ALA A 330 12.81 -12.88 -12.98
N GLN A 331 13.11 -12.99 -11.69
CA GLN A 331 13.64 -11.89 -10.89
C GLN A 331 15.00 -11.41 -11.41
N GLU A 332 15.92 -12.30 -11.72
CA GLU A 332 17.24 -11.97 -12.28
C GLU A 332 17.12 -11.31 -13.67
N ALA A 333 16.20 -11.79 -14.52
CA ALA A 333 15.95 -11.20 -15.83
C ALA A 333 15.44 -9.76 -15.71
N PHE A 334 14.52 -9.50 -14.78
CA PHE A 334 14.00 -8.16 -14.52
C PHE A 334 15.06 -7.26 -13.89
N MET A 335 15.79 -7.73 -12.87
CA MET A 335 16.81 -6.94 -12.17
C MET A 335 17.97 -6.54 -13.11
N SER A 336 18.39 -7.45 -13.99
CA SER A 336 19.46 -7.17 -14.99
C SER A 336 19.00 -6.34 -16.18
N GLY A 337 17.67 -6.12 -16.34
CA GLY A 337 17.12 -5.40 -17.50
C GLY A 337 16.98 -6.25 -18.77
N ARG A 338 17.31 -7.55 -18.75
CA ARG A 338 17.05 -8.47 -19.89
C ARG A 338 15.56 -8.58 -20.24
N ALA A 339 14.72 -8.48 -19.21
CA ALA A 339 13.27 -8.30 -19.34
C ALA A 339 12.90 -6.96 -18.64
N PRO A 340 12.73 -5.87 -19.38
CA PRO A 340 12.38 -4.58 -18.78
C PRO A 340 10.97 -4.57 -18.17
N VAL A 341 10.10 -5.48 -18.60
CA VAL A 341 8.75 -5.59 -18.09
C VAL A 341 8.61 -6.82 -17.19
N MET A 342 7.97 -6.64 -16.03
CA MET A 342 7.54 -7.72 -15.15
C MET A 342 6.02 -7.79 -15.14
N VAL A 343 5.46 -8.98 -15.30
CA VAL A 343 4.03 -9.27 -15.09
C VAL A 343 3.90 -10.20 -13.90
N ALA A 344 3.19 -9.75 -12.86
CA ALA A 344 3.21 -10.47 -11.59
C ALA A 344 1.94 -10.33 -10.77
N THR A 345 1.71 -11.31 -9.87
CA THR A 345 0.79 -11.13 -8.75
C THR A 345 1.44 -10.31 -7.62
N SER A 346 0.66 -9.91 -6.61
CA SER A 346 1.12 -9.14 -5.45
C SER A 346 2.30 -9.78 -4.68
N GLY A 347 2.51 -11.10 -4.83
CA GLY A 347 3.65 -11.80 -4.24
C GLY A 347 5.02 -11.39 -4.80
N PHE A 348 5.05 -10.75 -5.97
CA PHE A 348 6.26 -10.14 -6.51
C PHE A 348 6.48 -8.75 -5.90
N GLY A 349 7.67 -8.50 -5.46
CA GLY A 349 8.06 -7.13 -5.10
C GLY A 349 8.38 -6.94 -3.63
N MET A 350 7.88 -7.75 -2.68
CA MET A 350 8.38 -7.70 -1.32
C MET A 350 9.88 -8.03 -1.33
N GLY A 351 10.73 -7.03 -0.99
CA GLY A 351 12.19 -7.19 -1.03
C GLY A 351 12.88 -6.81 -2.34
N ILE A 352 12.16 -6.50 -3.42
CA ILE A 352 12.78 -6.06 -4.67
C ILE A 352 13.14 -4.58 -4.57
N ASP A 353 14.42 -4.30 -4.82
CA ASP A 353 14.98 -2.97 -4.79
C ASP A 353 15.59 -2.60 -6.16
N LYS A 354 14.70 -2.26 -7.12
CA LYS A 354 15.06 -1.75 -8.44
C LYS A 354 14.73 -0.26 -8.50
N PRO A 355 15.74 0.63 -8.57
CA PRO A 355 15.51 2.07 -8.43
C PRO A 355 14.78 2.69 -9.62
N ASN A 356 15.01 2.17 -10.83
CA ASN A 356 14.60 2.78 -12.09
C ASN A 356 13.31 2.22 -12.69
N VAL A 357 12.35 1.79 -11.89
CA VAL A 357 11.01 1.43 -12.38
C VAL A 357 10.27 2.71 -12.74
N ARG A 358 9.93 2.88 -14.03
CA ARG A 358 9.33 4.12 -14.55
C ARG A 358 7.80 4.08 -14.57
N TYR A 359 7.21 2.90 -14.59
CA TYR A 359 5.76 2.76 -14.49
C TYR A 359 5.34 1.50 -13.74
N VAL A 360 4.24 1.62 -13.01
CA VAL A 360 3.55 0.50 -12.37
C VAL A 360 2.08 0.54 -12.77
N VAL A 361 1.58 -0.57 -13.29
CA VAL A 361 0.19 -0.74 -13.67
C VAL A 361 -0.46 -1.80 -12.79
N CYS A 362 -1.51 -1.44 -12.08
CA CYS A 362 -2.39 -2.40 -11.43
C CYS A 362 -3.48 -2.80 -12.43
N CYS A 363 -3.39 -4.03 -12.95
CA CYS A 363 -4.35 -4.61 -13.89
C CYS A 363 -5.53 -5.20 -13.10
N GLY A 364 -6.37 -4.34 -12.57
CA GLY A 364 -7.44 -4.67 -11.65
C GLY A 364 -7.31 -3.93 -10.33
N MET A 365 -8.44 -3.81 -9.63
CA MET A 365 -8.49 -3.18 -8.32
C MET A 365 -7.73 -4.03 -7.29
N PRO A 366 -6.66 -3.52 -6.65
CA PRO A 366 -6.00 -4.21 -5.54
C PRO A 366 -6.98 -4.49 -4.38
N LEU A 367 -6.67 -5.48 -3.54
CA LEU A 367 -7.56 -5.91 -2.45
C LEU A 367 -7.69 -4.87 -1.32
N SER A 368 -6.81 -3.89 -1.25
CA SER A 368 -6.85 -2.79 -0.27
C SER A 368 -6.00 -1.60 -0.72
N VAL A 369 -6.22 -0.45 -0.10
CA VAL A 369 -5.41 0.76 -0.31
C VAL A 369 -3.95 0.54 0.09
N GLU A 370 -3.69 -0.25 1.13
CA GLU A 370 -2.32 -0.60 1.53
C GLU A 370 -1.61 -1.44 0.47
N SER A 371 -2.31 -2.45 -0.09
CA SER A 371 -1.78 -3.28 -1.18
C SER A 371 -1.48 -2.42 -2.41
N TYR A 372 -2.39 -1.51 -2.77
CA TYR A 372 -2.18 -0.52 -3.82
C TYR A 372 -0.94 0.33 -3.55
N TYR A 373 -0.84 0.93 -2.35
CA TYR A 373 0.29 1.76 -1.97
C TYR A 373 1.63 1.01 -2.00
N GLN A 374 1.65 -0.26 -1.58
CA GLN A 374 2.85 -1.10 -1.67
C GLN A 374 3.25 -1.39 -3.12
N GLN A 375 2.29 -1.65 -4.02
CA GLN A 375 2.54 -1.91 -5.44
C GLN A 375 3.10 -0.66 -6.12
N ILE A 376 2.43 0.49 -6.00
CA ILE A 376 2.88 1.75 -6.61
C ILE A 376 4.20 2.25 -5.99
N GLY A 377 4.46 1.92 -4.73
CA GLY A 377 5.70 2.22 -4.03
C GLY A 377 6.96 1.59 -4.64
N ARG A 378 6.80 0.70 -5.64
CA ARG A 378 7.92 0.14 -6.42
C ARG A 378 8.43 1.10 -7.48
N ALA A 379 7.58 2.03 -7.95
CA ALA A 379 7.95 3.02 -8.94
C ALA A 379 8.85 4.13 -8.37
N GLY A 380 9.76 4.64 -9.18
CA GLY A 380 10.53 5.85 -8.91
C GLY A 380 11.29 5.88 -7.59
N ARG A 381 11.93 4.78 -7.17
CA ARG A 381 12.71 4.73 -5.91
C ARG A 381 13.96 5.59 -5.95
N ASP A 382 14.44 5.93 -7.14
CA ASP A 382 15.53 6.86 -7.39
C ASP A 382 15.13 8.35 -7.29
N GLY A 383 13.86 8.63 -6.91
CA GLY A 383 13.31 9.97 -6.82
C GLY A 383 12.92 10.60 -8.16
N LYS A 384 13.21 9.93 -9.28
CA LYS A 384 12.80 10.42 -10.61
C LYS A 384 11.32 10.21 -10.85
N PRO A 385 10.71 11.00 -11.74
CA PRO A 385 9.31 10.84 -12.11
C PRO A 385 8.97 9.42 -12.56
N ALA A 386 7.82 8.91 -12.11
CA ALA A 386 7.30 7.62 -12.52
C ALA A 386 5.76 7.60 -12.49
N ASP A 387 5.18 6.81 -13.38
CA ASP A 387 3.73 6.74 -13.55
C ASP A 387 3.16 5.55 -12.79
N THR A 388 2.02 5.76 -12.13
CA THR A 388 1.24 4.70 -11.50
C THR A 388 -0.19 4.73 -12.02
N ILE A 389 -0.61 3.62 -12.60
CA ILE A 389 -1.87 3.51 -13.30
C ILE A 389 -2.65 2.34 -12.72
N MET A 390 -3.90 2.56 -12.39
CA MET A 390 -4.80 1.49 -11.97
C MET A 390 -5.93 1.37 -12.98
N LEU A 391 -6.06 0.19 -13.57
CA LEU A 391 -7.17 -0.19 -14.42
C LEU A 391 -8.20 -0.90 -13.56
N TRP A 392 -9.44 -0.45 -13.54
CA TRP A 392 -10.46 -1.06 -12.70
C TRP A 392 -11.84 -1.05 -13.34
N ASP A 393 -12.71 -1.94 -12.89
CA ASP A 393 -14.15 -1.91 -13.12
C ASP A 393 -14.92 -2.50 -11.93
N GLU A 394 -16.24 -2.50 -11.98
CA GLU A 394 -17.10 -3.01 -10.90
C GLU A 394 -16.96 -4.53 -10.68
N GLN A 395 -16.50 -5.30 -11.66
CA GLN A 395 -16.30 -6.75 -11.52
C GLN A 395 -15.09 -7.05 -10.62
N ASP A 396 -14.11 -6.15 -10.55
CA ASP A 396 -12.97 -6.31 -9.65
C ASP A 396 -13.39 -6.39 -8.17
N LEU A 397 -14.44 -5.64 -7.79
CA LEU A 397 -14.99 -5.75 -6.44
C LEU A 397 -15.54 -7.16 -6.16
N GLN A 398 -16.23 -7.77 -7.13
CA GLN A 398 -16.74 -9.13 -6.97
C GLN A 398 -15.60 -10.13 -6.80
N THR A 399 -14.52 -9.96 -7.56
CA THR A 399 -13.30 -10.77 -7.43
C THR A 399 -12.67 -10.61 -6.05
N ALA A 400 -12.56 -9.37 -5.55
CA ALA A 400 -12.01 -9.09 -4.22
C ALA A 400 -12.87 -9.69 -3.09
N LEU A 401 -14.21 -9.58 -3.20
CA LEU A 401 -15.13 -10.17 -2.24
C LEU A 401 -15.06 -11.70 -2.26
N PHE A 402 -14.98 -12.32 -3.43
CA PHE A 402 -14.79 -13.77 -3.57
C PHE A 402 -13.48 -14.23 -2.92
N MET A 403 -12.37 -13.52 -3.13
CA MET A 403 -11.09 -13.82 -2.49
C MET A 403 -11.16 -13.68 -0.96
N ALA A 404 -11.86 -12.66 -0.46
CA ALA A 404 -12.09 -12.48 0.97
C ALA A 404 -12.90 -13.64 1.58
N GLU A 405 -13.82 -14.23 0.82
CA GLU A 405 -14.60 -15.41 1.24
C GLU A 405 -13.78 -16.69 1.25
N ALA A 406 -12.87 -16.85 0.32
CA ALA A 406 -12.04 -18.06 0.19
C ALA A 406 -10.92 -18.16 1.26
N GLY A 407 -10.54 -17.06 1.89
CA GLY A 407 -9.38 -16.96 2.80
C GLY A 407 -9.64 -17.30 4.27
N GLY A 408 -10.86 -17.65 4.72
CA GLY A 408 -11.18 -17.85 6.14
C GLY A 408 -11.84 -19.19 6.47
N GLU A 409 -11.70 -19.65 7.72
CA GLU A 409 -12.36 -20.84 8.25
C GLU A 409 -13.71 -20.45 8.93
N GLY A 410 -14.86 -20.78 8.32
CA GLY A 410 -16.19 -20.59 8.88
C GLY A 410 -16.95 -19.33 8.41
N GLN A 411 -18.30 -19.36 8.48
CA GLN A 411 -19.18 -18.29 7.95
C GLN A 411 -19.08 -16.95 8.68
N ASN A 412 -18.69 -16.94 9.97
CA ASN A 412 -18.63 -15.75 10.83
C ASN A 412 -17.20 -15.31 11.18
N ASP A 413 -16.22 -15.59 10.33
CA ASP A 413 -14.83 -15.19 10.59
C ASP A 413 -14.69 -13.66 10.55
N PRO A 414 -14.28 -13.01 11.66
CA PRO A 414 -14.03 -11.57 11.69
C PRO A 414 -13.04 -11.09 10.63
N GLN A 415 -12.11 -11.95 10.22
CA GLN A 415 -11.11 -11.63 9.19
C GLN A 415 -11.76 -11.42 7.82
N ARG A 416 -12.76 -12.24 7.46
CA ARG A 416 -13.53 -12.06 6.21
C ARG A 416 -14.24 -10.71 6.16
N SER A 417 -14.93 -10.35 7.26
CA SER A 417 -15.60 -9.05 7.36
C SER A 417 -14.64 -7.88 7.17
N ARG A 418 -13.42 -8.00 7.73
CA ARG A 418 -12.39 -6.98 7.57
C ARG A 418 -11.87 -6.90 6.15
N GLN A 419 -11.55 -8.03 5.52
CA GLN A 419 -11.09 -8.07 4.12
C GLN A 419 -12.13 -7.49 3.16
N LYS A 420 -13.43 -7.78 3.38
CA LYS A 420 -14.52 -7.13 2.64
C LYS A 420 -14.53 -5.61 2.87
N GLY A 421 -14.33 -5.16 4.11
CA GLY A 421 -14.20 -3.73 4.42
C GLY A 421 -13.08 -3.06 3.64
N LEU A 422 -11.90 -3.67 3.62
CA LEU A 422 -10.74 -3.16 2.86
C LEU A 422 -11.01 -3.10 1.34
N ALA A 423 -11.73 -4.09 0.80
CA ALA A 423 -12.15 -4.09 -0.61
C ALA A 423 -13.14 -2.95 -0.91
N PHE A 424 -14.06 -2.65 0.01
CA PHE A 424 -14.96 -1.50 -0.14
C PHE A 424 -14.23 -0.17 -0.05
N ASP A 425 -13.28 0.00 0.88
CA ASP A 425 -12.46 1.19 0.98
C ASP A 425 -11.67 1.43 -0.33
N MET A 426 -11.14 0.35 -0.92
CA MET A 426 -10.42 0.43 -2.20
C MET A 426 -11.34 0.80 -3.37
N ARG A 427 -12.55 0.23 -3.44
CA ARG A 427 -13.58 0.62 -4.42
C ARG A 427 -13.94 2.10 -4.28
N ASP A 428 -14.14 2.57 -3.06
CA ASP A 428 -14.50 3.97 -2.80
C ASP A 428 -13.36 4.90 -3.23
N PHE A 429 -12.10 4.50 -3.04
CA PHE A 429 -10.93 5.17 -3.61
C PHE A 429 -10.97 5.22 -5.14
N CYS A 430 -11.35 4.12 -5.81
CA CYS A 430 -11.46 4.09 -7.27
C CYS A 430 -12.55 5.03 -7.80
N ARG A 431 -13.70 5.06 -7.13
CA ARG A 431 -14.89 5.82 -7.52
C ARG A 431 -14.85 7.31 -7.19
N ASP A 432 -13.94 7.74 -6.33
CA ASP A 432 -13.80 9.16 -5.99
C ASP A 432 -13.18 9.92 -7.16
N GLU A 433 -13.98 10.72 -7.84
CA GLU A 433 -13.56 11.56 -8.97
C GLU A 433 -13.31 13.04 -8.56
N ASN A 434 -13.46 13.36 -7.28
CA ASN A 434 -13.47 14.75 -6.79
C ASN A 434 -12.27 15.08 -5.91
N THR A 435 -11.79 14.12 -5.13
CA THR A 435 -10.71 14.34 -4.16
C THR A 435 -9.35 13.97 -4.78
N CYS A 436 -8.34 14.75 -4.52
CA CYS A 436 -6.97 14.42 -4.91
C CYS A 436 -6.60 12.99 -4.48
N ARG A 437 -6.15 12.14 -5.43
CA ARG A 437 -5.77 10.74 -5.12
C ARG A 437 -4.71 10.66 -4.03
N ARG A 438 -3.78 11.60 -4.02
CA ARG A 438 -2.72 11.68 -3.02
C ARG A 438 -3.29 12.00 -1.64
N ASP A 439 -4.22 12.95 -1.57
CA ASP A 439 -4.89 13.32 -0.32
C ASP A 439 -5.69 12.15 0.25
N LEU A 440 -6.35 11.36 -0.60
CA LEU A 440 -7.04 10.13 -0.18
C LEU A 440 -6.06 9.14 0.48
N ILE A 441 -4.89 8.92 -0.13
CA ILE A 441 -3.85 8.05 0.42
C ILE A 441 -3.34 8.59 1.76
N LEU A 442 -3.00 9.88 1.83
CA LEU A 442 -2.47 10.49 3.06
C LEU A 442 -3.48 10.38 4.21
N ARG A 443 -4.74 10.72 3.97
CA ARG A 443 -5.83 10.59 4.96
C ARG A 443 -6.05 9.16 5.40
N TYR A 444 -5.99 8.20 4.48
CA TYR A 444 -6.12 6.79 4.80
C TYR A 444 -5.08 6.33 5.81
N PHE A 445 -3.83 6.77 5.65
CA PHE A 445 -2.75 6.48 6.60
C PHE A 445 -2.69 7.40 7.82
N GLY A 446 -3.66 8.34 7.96
CA GLY A 446 -3.77 9.24 9.08
C GLY A 446 -2.82 10.44 9.03
N GLU A 447 -2.33 10.79 7.84
CA GLU A 447 -1.55 11.99 7.58
C GLU A 447 -2.47 13.11 7.08
N LYS A 448 -2.27 14.34 7.60
CA LYS A 448 -3.00 15.51 7.11
C LYS A 448 -2.41 15.91 5.75
N PRO A 449 -3.23 15.94 4.67
CA PRO A 449 -2.76 16.48 3.39
C PRO A 449 -2.36 17.95 3.51
N PRO A 450 -1.44 18.41 2.65
CA PRO A 450 -1.18 19.84 2.51
C PRO A 450 -2.45 20.59 2.09
N ASP A 451 -2.63 21.81 2.63
CA ASP A 451 -3.79 22.66 2.30
C ASP A 451 -3.57 23.43 0.98
N ASP A 452 -2.76 22.91 0.05
CA ASP A 452 -2.25 23.59 -1.15
C ASP A 452 -3.02 23.30 -2.45
N GLY A 453 -4.24 22.78 -2.33
CA GLY A 453 -5.12 22.58 -3.46
C GLY A 453 -4.83 21.37 -4.34
N GLY A 454 -4.35 20.28 -3.73
CA GLY A 454 -4.11 19.00 -4.37
C GLY A 454 -2.75 18.88 -5.06
N CYS A 455 -2.39 17.64 -5.49
CA CYS A 455 -1.02 17.34 -5.93
C CYS A 455 -0.63 17.81 -7.34
N GLY A 456 -1.60 18.17 -8.20
CA GLY A 456 -1.35 18.54 -9.61
C GLY A 456 -0.87 17.39 -10.52
N ARG A 457 -0.76 16.16 -9.99
CA ARG A 457 -0.17 15.00 -10.67
C ARG A 457 -1.03 13.75 -10.62
N CYS A 458 -2.29 13.85 -10.24
CA CYS A 458 -3.24 12.73 -10.32
C CYS A 458 -4.37 13.07 -11.29
N ASP A 459 -5.09 12.04 -11.72
CA ASP A 459 -6.22 12.14 -12.64
C ASP A 459 -7.31 13.11 -12.17
N ASN A 460 -7.52 13.26 -10.86
CA ASN A 460 -8.48 14.20 -10.28
C ASN A 460 -7.95 15.66 -10.23
N CYS A 461 -6.63 15.86 -10.32
CA CYS A 461 -6.01 17.19 -10.23
C CYS A 461 -5.54 17.75 -11.58
N ALA A 462 -5.18 16.90 -12.53
CA ALA A 462 -4.63 17.27 -13.82
C ALA A 462 -5.46 16.69 -14.95
N ALA A 463 -5.42 17.30 -16.14
CA ALA A 463 -6.07 16.74 -17.31
C ALA A 463 -5.27 15.53 -17.84
N PRO A 464 -5.79 14.31 -17.75
CA PRO A 464 -5.10 13.14 -18.27
C PRO A 464 -5.29 13.02 -19.79
N VAL A 465 -4.28 12.50 -20.48
CA VAL A 465 -4.42 12.03 -21.86
C VAL A 465 -4.79 10.54 -21.80
N ASP A 466 -5.86 10.13 -22.45
CA ASP A 466 -6.38 8.74 -22.40
C ASP A 466 -6.60 8.20 -20.97
N GLY A 467 -7.02 9.08 -20.05
CA GLY A 467 -7.21 8.71 -18.65
C GLY A 467 -5.92 8.66 -17.82
N ILE A 468 -4.75 8.93 -18.41
CA ILE A 468 -3.46 8.82 -17.74
C ILE A 468 -2.82 10.20 -17.58
N VAL A 469 -2.39 10.53 -16.36
CA VAL A 469 -1.53 11.68 -16.07
C VAL A 469 -0.09 11.19 -16.02
N ARG A 470 0.75 11.72 -16.91
CA ARG A 470 2.19 11.42 -16.91
C ARG A 470 2.92 12.36 -15.97
N ALA A 471 3.85 11.81 -15.19
CA ALA A 471 4.63 12.59 -14.23
C ALA A 471 5.47 13.70 -14.87
N GLU A 472 5.80 13.55 -16.15
CA GLU A 472 6.59 14.52 -16.92
C GLU A 472 5.76 15.71 -17.42
N ASP A 473 4.43 15.50 -17.64
CA ASP A 473 3.56 16.48 -18.26
C ASP A 473 2.89 17.44 -17.25
N THR A 474 3.12 17.25 -15.95
CA THR A 474 2.40 17.97 -14.90
C THR A 474 3.21 19.13 -14.33
N ARG A 475 2.81 20.36 -14.65
CA ARG A 475 3.32 21.57 -14.00
C ARG A 475 2.59 21.80 -12.66
N PRO A 476 3.30 21.92 -11.52
CA PRO A 476 2.68 22.36 -10.28
C PRO A 476 2.00 23.73 -10.46
N LEU A 477 0.96 24.01 -9.68
CA LEU A 477 0.40 25.35 -9.60
C LEU A 477 1.46 26.30 -9.02
N THR A 478 1.56 27.52 -9.53
CA THR A 478 2.34 28.60 -8.91
C THR A 478 1.71 28.99 -7.57
N ASP A 479 2.42 29.76 -6.73
CA ASP A 479 1.90 30.17 -5.44
C ASP A 479 0.62 31.02 -5.57
N ASP A 480 0.55 31.90 -6.59
CA ASP A 480 -0.64 32.68 -6.90
C ASP A 480 -1.80 31.80 -7.38
N GLU A 481 -1.51 30.79 -8.23
CA GLU A 481 -2.52 29.83 -8.68
C GLU A 481 -3.03 28.96 -7.52
N ARG A 482 -2.20 28.64 -6.52
CA ARG A 482 -2.61 27.90 -5.32
C ARG A 482 -3.54 28.72 -4.44
N ALA A 483 -3.19 29.98 -4.18
CA ALA A 483 -4.04 30.88 -3.40
C ALA A 483 -5.41 31.02 -4.09
N PHE A 484 -5.42 31.21 -5.40
CA PHE A 484 -6.64 31.30 -6.20
C PHE A 484 -7.45 30.00 -6.21
N PHE A 485 -6.79 28.82 -6.27
CA PHE A 485 -7.44 27.52 -6.17
C PHE A 485 -8.18 27.35 -4.83
N VAL A 486 -7.56 27.77 -3.72
CA VAL A 486 -8.19 27.73 -2.39
C VAL A 486 -9.43 28.62 -2.35
N SER A 487 -9.37 29.83 -2.93
CA SER A 487 -10.54 30.73 -3.04
C SER A 487 -11.68 30.09 -3.85
N LEU A 488 -11.39 29.46 -4.99
CA LEU A 488 -12.38 28.73 -5.79
C LEU A 488 -13.00 27.55 -5.01
N LYS A 489 -12.18 26.78 -4.30
CA LYS A 489 -12.65 25.64 -3.50
C LYS A 489 -13.58 26.10 -2.38
N ASN A 490 -13.23 27.18 -1.69
CA ASN A 490 -14.04 27.78 -0.63
C ASN A 490 -15.38 28.33 -1.19
N ALA A 491 -15.36 28.98 -2.35
CA ALA A 491 -16.57 29.47 -2.99
C ALA A 491 -17.51 28.34 -3.38
N CYS A 492 -16.99 27.25 -3.93
CA CYS A 492 -17.78 26.07 -4.28
C CYS A 492 -18.32 25.36 -3.03
N ALA A 493 -17.54 25.31 -1.93
CA ALA A 493 -17.98 24.73 -0.67
C ALA A 493 -19.11 25.54 -0.01
N ALA A 494 -19.07 26.87 -0.12
CA ALA A 494 -20.11 27.76 0.37
C ALA A 494 -21.47 27.52 -0.35
N VAL A 495 -21.44 27.25 -1.66
CA VAL A 495 -22.62 26.89 -2.46
C VAL A 495 -23.17 25.52 -2.08
N ALA A 496 -22.28 24.54 -1.80
CA ALA A 496 -22.68 23.17 -1.48
C ALA A 496 -23.25 23.01 -0.06
N GLY A 497 -23.33 24.07 0.74
CA GLY A 497 -23.83 24.01 2.13
C GLY A 497 -23.00 23.11 3.05
N GLY A 498 -21.71 22.93 2.78
CA GLY A 498 -20.81 22.11 3.58
C GLY A 498 -20.95 20.59 3.39
N ASN A 499 -21.84 20.11 2.56
CA ASN A 499 -22.02 18.70 2.22
C ASN A 499 -21.53 18.46 0.79
N GLY A 500 -20.68 17.46 0.60
CA GLY A 500 -20.24 16.99 -0.72
C GLY A 500 -21.41 16.47 -1.56
N ALA A 501 -22.28 17.39 -2.02
CA ALA A 501 -23.36 17.07 -2.93
C ALA A 501 -22.77 16.74 -4.30
N GLY A 502 -23.16 15.61 -4.87
CA GLY A 502 -22.75 15.21 -6.22
C GLY A 502 -23.10 16.31 -7.22
N GLY A 503 -22.08 16.82 -7.90
CA GLY A 503 -22.18 17.91 -8.86
C GLY A 503 -21.22 19.09 -8.63
N ALA A 504 -20.45 19.12 -7.54
CA ALA A 504 -19.38 20.08 -7.35
C ALA A 504 -18.29 19.91 -8.43
N PRO A 505 -17.61 21.03 -8.84
CA PRO A 505 -16.50 20.94 -9.76
C PRO A 505 -15.40 20.03 -9.22
N THR A 506 -14.86 19.18 -10.09
CA THR A 506 -13.72 18.34 -9.73
C THR A 506 -12.49 19.20 -9.45
N GLU A 507 -11.53 18.69 -8.68
CA GLU A 507 -10.25 19.38 -8.48
C GLU A 507 -9.52 19.65 -9.81
N ARG A 508 -9.69 18.75 -10.78
CA ARG A 508 -9.23 18.93 -12.15
C ARG A 508 -9.84 20.18 -12.81
N ALA A 509 -11.17 20.33 -12.72
CA ALA A 509 -11.85 21.49 -13.27
C ALA A 509 -11.39 22.79 -12.58
N LEU A 510 -11.29 22.81 -11.25
CA LEU A 510 -10.81 23.96 -10.51
C LEU A 510 -9.37 24.37 -10.90
N ARG A 511 -8.47 23.38 -11.11
CA ARG A 511 -7.12 23.66 -11.63
C ARG A 511 -7.11 24.18 -13.05
N GLY A 512 -7.97 23.64 -13.90
CA GLY A 512 -8.19 24.16 -15.25
C GLY A 512 -8.64 25.61 -15.23
N ILE A 513 -9.55 25.98 -14.32
CA ILE A 513 -10.02 27.36 -14.11
C ILE A 513 -8.86 28.24 -13.63
N CYS A 514 -8.04 27.79 -12.70
CA CYS A 514 -6.87 28.55 -12.23
C CYS A 514 -5.90 28.92 -13.35
N ARG A 515 -5.70 28.02 -14.29
CA ARG A 515 -4.77 28.21 -15.43
C ARG A 515 -5.38 29.02 -16.56
N LYS A 516 -6.65 28.74 -16.92
CA LYS A 516 -7.34 29.36 -18.08
C LYS A 516 -8.01 30.67 -17.72
N LYS A 517 -8.38 30.91 -16.46
CA LYS A 517 -9.11 32.09 -15.97
C LYS A 517 -10.29 32.47 -16.87
N PRO A 518 -11.28 31.58 -17.05
CA PRO A 518 -12.41 31.81 -17.96
C PRO A 518 -13.20 33.07 -17.56
N GLY A 519 -13.42 33.98 -18.48
CA GLY A 519 -14.16 35.24 -18.24
C GLY A 519 -15.67 35.14 -18.47
N ASN A 520 -16.15 34.01 -19.00
CA ASN A 520 -17.58 33.80 -19.27
C ASN A 520 -17.95 32.32 -19.22
N LEU A 521 -19.26 32.03 -19.30
CA LEU A 521 -19.80 30.68 -19.21
C LEU A 521 -19.32 29.75 -20.34
N GLU A 522 -19.16 30.30 -21.55
CA GLU A 522 -18.72 29.53 -22.72
C GLU A 522 -17.27 29.04 -22.51
N GLN A 523 -16.37 29.92 -22.12
CA GLN A 523 -14.99 29.60 -21.79
C GLN A 523 -14.90 28.68 -20.56
N LEU A 524 -15.83 28.78 -19.59
CA LEU A 524 -15.89 27.91 -18.45
C LEU A 524 -16.24 26.47 -18.86
N LEU A 525 -17.12 26.28 -19.83
CA LEU A 525 -17.48 24.98 -20.39
C LEU A 525 -16.35 24.32 -21.19
N GLU A 526 -15.38 25.11 -21.70
CA GLU A 526 -14.16 24.58 -22.35
C GLU A 526 -13.10 24.10 -21.37
N VAL A 527 -13.34 24.25 -20.06
CA VAL A 527 -12.43 23.74 -19.03
C VAL A 527 -12.66 22.25 -18.84
N ASP A 528 -11.62 21.47 -19.00
CA ASP A 528 -11.66 20.02 -18.78
C ASP A 528 -12.22 19.65 -17.39
N GLY A 529 -13.21 18.77 -17.37
CA GLY A 529 -13.89 18.35 -16.15
C GLY A 529 -15.06 19.24 -15.72
N MET A 530 -15.34 20.36 -16.45
CA MET A 530 -16.59 21.11 -16.29
C MET A 530 -17.70 20.48 -17.13
N THR A 531 -18.81 20.17 -16.49
CA THR A 531 -20.03 19.72 -17.18
C THR A 531 -21.04 20.87 -17.25
N ALA A 532 -21.96 20.83 -18.21
CA ALA A 532 -23.04 21.81 -18.30
C ALA A 532 -23.83 21.92 -16.97
N LYS A 533 -24.06 20.78 -16.30
CA LYS A 533 -24.73 20.73 -15.00
C LYS A 533 -23.91 21.42 -13.89
N THR A 534 -22.61 21.17 -13.86
CA THR A 534 -21.69 21.79 -12.89
C THR A 534 -21.56 23.31 -13.17
N ALA A 535 -21.43 23.70 -14.43
CA ALA A 535 -21.38 25.10 -14.85
C ALA A 535 -22.67 25.85 -14.52
N GLN A 536 -23.81 25.20 -14.65
CA GLN A 536 -25.11 25.79 -14.27
C GLN A 536 -25.23 26.01 -12.76
N ALA A 537 -24.74 25.03 -11.96
CA ALA A 537 -24.84 25.09 -10.51
C ALA A 537 -23.82 26.04 -9.85
N TYR A 538 -22.61 26.11 -10.38
CA TYR A 538 -21.46 26.78 -9.73
C TYR A 538 -20.86 27.89 -10.60
N GLY A 539 -21.27 28.02 -11.87
CA GLY A 539 -20.62 28.89 -12.83
C GLY A 539 -20.62 30.37 -12.45
N ALA A 540 -21.74 30.88 -11.93
CA ALA A 540 -21.84 32.27 -11.50
C ALA A 540 -20.85 32.64 -10.40
N GLN A 541 -20.69 31.74 -9.40
CA GLN A 541 -19.75 31.90 -8.28
C GLN A 541 -18.30 31.79 -8.74
N ILE A 542 -18.03 30.82 -9.60
CA ILE A 542 -16.70 30.61 -10.15
C ILE A 542 -16.27 31.84 -10.96
N LEU A 543 -17.13 32.34 -11.84
CA LEU A 543 -16.84 33.53 -12.64
C LEU A 543 -16.66 34.77 -11.77
N ALA A 544 -17.45 34.94 -10.71
CA ALA A 544 -17.27 36.04 -9.77
C ALA A 544 -15.91 35.97 -9.04
N VAL A 545 -15.47 34.76 -8.63
CA VAL A 545 -14.13 34.57 -8.02
C VAL A 545 -13.03 34.80 -9.07
N VAL A 546 -13.23 34.41 -10.32
CA VAL A 546 -12.27 34.68 -11.42
C VAL A 546 -12.10 36.16 -11.65
N GLU A 547 -13.18 36.93 -11.58
CA GLU A 547 -13.19 38.39 -11.83
C GLU A 547 -12.62 39.18 -10.66
N THR A 548 -13.01 38.84 -9.43
CA THR A 548 -12.67 39.64 -8.22
C THR A 548 -11.49 39.09 -7.41
N GLY A 549 -11.15 37.83 -7.56
CA GLY A 549 -10.18 37.11 -6.71
C GLY A 549 -10.69 36.75 -5.32
N GLU A 550 -11.88 37.19 -4.91
CA GLU A 550 -12.45 37.03 -3.59
C GLU A 550 -13.72 36.14 -3.60
N VAL A 551 -13.95 35.44 -2.49
CA VAL A 551 -15.19 34.67 -2.31
C VAL A 551 -16.35 35.63 -2.04
N PRO A 552 -17.42 35.66 -2.86
CA PRO A 552 -18.53 36.56 -2.65
C PRO A 552 -19.21 36.34 -1.28
N ALA A 553 -19.47 37.40 -0.54
CA ALA A 553 -20.06 37.37 0.80
C ALA A 553 -21.53 36.87 0.84
N SER A 554 -22.23 36.91 -0.29
CA SER A 554 -23.60 36.36 -0.41
C SER A 554 -23.83 35.84 -1.82
N VAL A 555 -24.22 34.59 -1.93
CA VAL A 555 -24.71 33.98 -3.16
C VAL A 555 -26.23 33.97 -3.09
N LYS A 556 -26.93 34.64 -4.03
CA LYS A 556 -28.37 34.43 -4.17
C LYS A 556 -28.62 32.96 -4.46
N PRO A 557 -29.51 32.28 -3.69
CA PRO A 557 -29.91 30.92 -4.03
C PRO A 557 -30.46 30.90 -5.44
N LEU A 558 -30.02 29.96 -6.26
CA LEU A 558 -30.70 29.72 -7.55
C LEU A 558 -32.15 29.35 -7.27
N GLU A 559 -33.06 29.93 -8.07
CA GLU A 559 -34.47 29.53 -8.05
C GLU A 559 -34.57 28.01 -8.20
N MET A 560 -35.23 27.38 -7.23
CA MET A 560 -35.41 25.93 -7.17
C MET A 560 -36.10 25.42 -8.44
N PRO A 561 -35.67 24.30 -9.01
CA PRO A 561 -36.56 23.56 -9.90
C PRO A 561 -37.82 23.24 -9.14
N ASP A 562 -38.99 23.47 -9.76
CA ASP A 562 -40.32 23.34 -9.20
C ASP A 562 -40.56 21.93 -8.65
N VAL A 563 -40.19 21.73 -7.38
CA VAL A 563 -40.43 20.45 -6.67
C VAL A 563 -41.81 20.52 -6.08
N PRO A 564 -42.74 19.63 -6.46
CA PRO A 564 -44.09 19.64 -5.92
C PRO A 564 -44.06 19.61 -4.39
N LYS A 565 -44.74 20.56 -3.75
CA LYS A 565 -44.76 20.72 -2.29
C LYS A 565 -45.08 19.40 -1.57
N ALA A 566 -46.06 18.66 -2.10
CA ALA A 566 -46.44 17.35 -1.56
C ALA A 566 -45.28 16.34 -1.53
N LEU A 567 -44.40 16.36 -2.52
CA LEU A 567 -43.25 15.46 -2.58
C LEU A 567 -42.13 15.91 -1.61
N SER A 568 -41.93 17.20 -1.45
CA SER A 568 -41.00 17.77 -0.45
C SER A 568 -41.45 17.44 0.97
N ASP A 569 -42.76 17.65 1.26
CA ASP A 569 -43.36 17.35 2.58
C ASP A 569 -43.26 15.86 2.91
N ALA A 570 -43.50 14.98 1.94
CA ALA A 570 -43.39 13.52 2.10
C ALA A 570 -41.94 13.08 2.44
N LEU A 571 -40.93 13.65 1.76
CA LEU A 571 -39.52 13.34 2.03
C LEU A 571 -39.08 13.87 3.40
N ILE A 572 -39.49 15.08 3.77
CA ILE A 572 -39.22 15.69 5.08
C ILE A 572 -39.85 14.85 6.20
N ALA A 573 -41.12 14.42 6.04
CA ALA A 573 -41.80 13.56 6.97
C ALA A 573 -41.07 12.22 7.13
N THR A 574 -40.60 11.64 6.03
CA THR A 574 -39.84 10.38 6.04
C THR A 574 -38.53 10.53 6.81
N ILE A 575 -37.76 11.61 6.58
CA ILE A 575 -36.51 11.86 7.30
C ILE A 575 -36.75 12.04 8.80
N ARG A 576 -37.82 12.74 9.19
CA ARG A 576 -38.19 12.93 10.60
C ARG A 576 -38.57 11.60 11.25
N ALA A 577 -39.35 10.75 10.57
CA ALA A 577 -39.79 9.46 11.08
C ALA A 577 -38.61 8.46 11.24
N LEU A 578 -37.62 8.50 10.36
CA LEU A 578 -36.44 7.63 10.41
C LEU A 578 -35.39 8.08 11.42
N GLY A 579 -35.34 9.34 11.80
CA GLY A 579 -34.40 9.88 12.79
C GLY A 579 -32.93 9.50 12.53
N SER A 580 -32.34 8.70 13.41
CA SER A 580 -30.96 8.24 13.30
C SER A 580 -30.72 7.22 12.18
N GLU A 581 -31.75 6.68 11.55
CA GLU A 581 -31.67 5.72 10.44
C GLU A 581 -31.87 6.37 9.06
N ALA A 582 -32.11 7.68 9.01
CA ALA A 582 -32.42 8.44 7.81
C ALA A 582 -31.25 8.54 6.82
N ARG A 583 -30.69 7.41 6.40
CA ARG A 583 -29.71 7.36 5.31
C ARG A 583 -30.43 7.57 3.98
N ARG A 584 -29.75 8.23 3.01
CA ARG A 584 -30.33 8.57 1.71
C ARG A 584 -31.05 7.40 1.02
N ALA A 585 -30.43 6.21 1.02
CA ALA A 585 -31.01 5.00 0.41
C ALA A 585 -32.27 4.53 1.15
N VAL A 586 -32.27 4.60 2.49
CA VAL A 586 -33.39 4.22 3.35
C VAL A 586 -34.53 5.22 3.18
N VAL A 587 -34.24 6.52 3.18
CA VAL A 587 -35.24 7.58 2.93
C VAL A 587 -35.97 7.37 1.61
N LEU A 588 -35.24 7.14 0.52
CA LEU A 588 -35.83 6.88 -0.79
C LEU A 588 -36.62 5.54 -0.83
N LYS A 589 -36.15 4.51 -0.13
CA LYS A 589 -36.87 3.23 -0.02
C LYS A 589 -38.22 3.42 0.68
N VAL A 590 -38.20 4.04 1.85
CA VAL A 590 -39.41 4.25 2.68
C VAL A 590 -40.36 5.23 2.00
N ALA A 591 -39.90 6.34 1.51
CA ALA A 591 -40.74 7.35 0.85
C ALA A 591 -41.41 6.82 -0.42
N CYS A 592 -40.77 5.91 -1.16
CA CYS A 592 -41.34 5.32 -2.38
C CYS A 592 -42.13 4.01 -2.14
N GLY A 593 -42.10 3.44 -0.95
CA GLY A 593 -42.84 2.23 -0.62
C GLY A 593 -42.42 0.99 -1.38
N LYS A 594 -41.13 0.87 -1.75
CA LYS A 594 -40.59 -0.28 -2.51
C LYS A 594 -39.80 -1.20 -1.60
N SER A 595 -40.28 -2.43 -1.39
CA SER A 595 -39.48 -3.57 -0.93
C SER A 595 -38.90 -4.31 -2.15
N GLU A 596 -37.64 -4.75 -2.08
CA GLU A 596 -37.11 -5.64 -3.11
C GLU A 596 -37.74 -7.02 -3.02
N PRO A 597 -38.07 -7.70 -4.17
CA PRO A 597 -38.64 -9.05 -4.15
C PRO A 597 -37.62 -10.00 -3.47
N GLY A 598 -38.04 -10.61 -2.34
CA GLY A 598 -37.23 -11.58 -1.59
C GLY A 598 -36.43 -11.02 -0.39
N ALA A 599 -36.45 -9.73 -0.13
CA ALA A 599 -35.91 -9.18 1.11
C ALA A 599 -36.86 -9.43 2.28
N LYS A 600 -36.36 -9.86 3.45
CA LYS A 600 -37.12 -9.85 4.69
C LYS A 600 -37.62 -8.43 4.95
N ALA A 601 -38.88 -8.28 5.31
CA ALA A 601 -39.47 -7.00 5.70
C ALA A 601 -38.59 -6.34 6.76
N ASP A 602 -38.08 -5.14 6.46
CA ASP A 602 -37.16 -4.42 7.37
C ASP A 602 -37.95 -3.68 8.48
N GLY A 603 -39.25 -3.90 8.57
CA GLY A 603 -40.13 -3.28 9.57
C GLY A 603 -40.52 -1.83 9.27
N TYR A 604 -40.06 -1.25 8.15
CA TYR A 604 -40.40 0.12 7.78
C TYR A 604 -41.78 0.30 7.14
N GLU A 605 -42.43 -0.81 6.73
CA GLU A 605 -43.78 -0.79 6.13
C GLU A 605 -44.85 -0.28 7.10
N SER A 606 -44.59 -0.34 8.40
CA SER A 606 -45.47 0.16 9.44
C SER A 606 -45.38 1.67 9.66
N LEU A 607 -44.39 2.36 9.04
CA LEU A 607 -44.25 3.80 9.20
C LEU A 607 -45.34 4.57 8.44
N PRO A 608 -45.89 5.64 9.01
CA PRO A 608 -46.95 6.45 8.35
C PRO A 608 -46.50 7.08 7.03
N CYS A 609 -45.19 7.23 6.83
CA CYS A 609 -44.60 7.81 5.62
C CYS A 609 -44.25 6.77 4.54
N TRP A 610 -44.57 5.51 4.73
CA TRP A 610 -44.32 4.47 3.74
C TRP A 610 -45.09 4.74 2.44
N GLY A 611 -44.37 4.88 1.31
CA GLY A 611 -44.95 5.14 0.02
C GLY A 611 -45.50 6.56 -0.17
N SER A 612 -45.30 7.49 0.77
CA SER A 612 -45.88 8.84 0.76
C SER A 612 -45.41 9.71 -0.41
N ALA A 613 -44.23 9.44 -0.96
CA ALA A 613 -43.67 10.15 -2.11
C ALA A 613 -44.06 9.54 -3.48
N GLY A 614 -44.86 8.47 -3.47
CA GLY A 614 -45.24 7.72 -4.66
C GLY A 614 -44.13 6.82 -5.23
N PRO A 615 -44.45 5.97 -6.22
CA PRO A 615 -43.57 4.88 -6.66
C PRO A 615 -42.39 5.34 -7.55
N ASP A 616 -42.34 6.60 -7.95
CA ASP A 616 -41.29 7.12 -8.83
C ASP A 616 -40.04 7.52 -8.03
N ARG A 617 -39.14 6.55 -7.91
CA ARG A 617 -37.87 6.75 -7.18
C ARG A 617 -36.97 7.81 -7.83
N SER A 618 -37.06 8.01 -9.15
CA SER A 618 -36.26 9.01 -9.85
C SER A 618 -36.70 10.42 -9.47
N LYS A 619 -37.99 10.68 -9.46
CA LYS A 619 -38.56 11.96 -9.00
C LYS A 619 -38.28 12.23 -7.54
N ALA A 620 -38.47 11.21 -6.67
CA ALA A 620 -38.15 11.32 -5.25
C ALA A 620 -36.67 11.62 -4.99
N LYS A 621 -35.78 11.00 -5.77
CA LYS A 621 -34.34 11.27 -5.70
C LYS A 621 -34.01 12.72 -6.10
N HIS A 622 -34.54 13.21 -7.22
CA HIS A 622 -34.32 14.60 -7.66
C HIS A 622 -34.86 15.61 -6.63
N ALA A 623 -36.02 15.34 -6.06
CA ALA A 623 -36.59 16.18 -5.00
C ALA A 623 -35.73 16.17 -3.72
N LEU A 624 -35.22 15.03 -3.31
CA LEU A 624 -34.35 14.91 -2.14
C LEU A 624 -33.02 15.65 -2.38
N ASP A 625 -32.45 15.52 -3.58
CA ASP A 625 -31.23 16.24 -3.98
C ASP A 625 -31.43 17.77 -3.97
N ALA A 626 -32.60 18.22 -4.42
CA ALA A 626 -32.97 19.62 -4.37
C ALA A 626 -33.12 20.11 -2.91
N LEU A 627 -33.76 19.35 -2.02
CA LEU A 627 -33.88 19.69 -0.60
C LEU A 627 -32.52 19.74 0.12
N ILE A 628 -31.59 18.87 -0.26
CA ILE A 628 -30.21 18.90 0.25
C ILE A 628 -29.45 20.12 -0.29
N ALA A 629 -29.61 20.42 -1.58
CA ALA A 629 -28.96 21.57 -2.21
C ALA A 629 -29.42 22.92 -1.61
N CYS A 630 -30.68 22.99 -1.14
CA CYS A 630 -31.24 24.19 -0.50
C CYS A 630 -30.99 24.27 1.01
N GLY A 631 -30.27 23.29 1.57
CA GLY A 631 -29.99 23.27 3.02
C GLY A 631 -31.18 22.94 3.92
N ILE A 632 -32.34 22.60 3.36
CA ILE A 632 -33.52 22.15 4.14
C ILE A 632 -33.25 20.79 4.78
N VAL A 633 -32.50 19.94 4.08
CA VAL A 633 -32.01 18.65 4.56
C VAL A 633 -30.49 18.67 4.57
N GLY A 634 -29.86 18.23 5.64
CA GLY A 634 -28.41 18.22 5.78
C GLY A 634 -27.89 17.02 6.57
N GLN A 635 -26.55 16.93 6.67
CA GLN A 635 -25.86 15.97 7.53
C GLN A 635 -24.94 16.73 8.51
N LYS A 636 -24.90 16.32 9.76
CA LYS A 636 -23.88 16.86 10.67
C LYS A 636 -22.50 16.27 10.32
N PRO A 637 -21.41 17.03 10.53
CA PRO A 637 -20.05 16.51 10.33
C PRO A 637 -19.83 15.21 11.10
N GLY A 638 -19.45 14.13 10.41
CA GLY A 638 -19.24 12.79 10.99
C GLY A 638 -20.46 11.88 11.06
N GLU A 639 -21.67 12.36 10.75
CA GLU A 639 -22.90 11.55 10.70
C GLU A 639 -23.22 11.12 9.26
N LYS A 640 -23.68 9.87 9.08
CA LYS A 640 -24.14 9.35 7.77
C LYS A 640 -25.65 9.55 7.53
N CYS A 641 -26.36 10.15 8.48
CA CYS A 641 -27.81 10.27 8.46
C CYS A 641 -28.24 11.69 8.09
N LEU A 642 -29.29 11.78 7.25
CA LEU A 642 -29.93 13.03 6.86
C LEU A 642 -30.77 13.58 8.02
N ARG A 643 -30.79 14.89 8.18
CA ARG A 643 -31.64 15.60 9.17
C ARG A 643 -32.31 16.78 8.47
N VAL A 644 -33.53 17.10 8.93
CA VAL A 644 -34.18 18.35 8.55
C VAL A 644 -33.48 19.46 9.33
N MET A 645 -32.84 20.37 8.60
CA MET A 645 -32.19 21.55 9.17
C MET A 645 -33.30 22.57 9.42
N GLY A 646 -33.43 23.08 10.63
CA GLY A 646 -34.48 24.06 10.94
C GLY A 646 -34.40 25.28 10.04
N VAL A 647 -35.51 25.62 9.40
CA VAL A 647 -35.72 26.96 8.88
C VAL A 647 -36.04 27.78 10.12
N GLY A 648 -35.05 28.54 10.61
CA GLY A 648 -35.28 29.55 11.64
C GLY A 648 -36.02 30.74 11.06
#